data_8424e5f218bcc45ea493641df3d972a1
#
_entry.id   8424e5f218bcc45ea493641df3d972a1
#
_cell.length_a   1.000
_cell.length_b   1.000
_cell.length_c   1.000
_cell.angle_alpha   90.00
_cell.angle_beta   90.00
_cell.angle_gamma   90.00
#
_symmetry.space_group_name_H-M   'P 1'
#
loop_
_entity.id
_entity.type
_entity.pdbx_description
1 polymer ?
#
loop_
_entity_poly.entity_id
_entity_poly.type
_entity_poly.pdbx_seq_one_letter_code
_entity_poly.pdbx_strand_id
1 'polypeptide(L)'
;MSRSRQPPLVTGISPNEGIPWTKVTIRGEHLGTGPADLIGLTICGHNCLLTAEWMSASKIVCRVGQAKNDKGDIIVTTKSGGKGTSTVSFKLLKPEKIGILDQSAVWVDEMNYYDMRTDRNKGIPPLSLRPANPLGIEIEKGKFPQKDLEMLFPGMSADFTSENFSAAWYLIENHSNTSFEQLKMAITHLKRQANKKSEGSLAYVKGGLSTFFEAQDALSAIHQKLEADGTEKVEGSMTQKLENVLNRASNTADTLFQEVLGRKDKADSTRNALNVLQRFKFLFNLPLNIERNIQKGDYDVVINDYEKAKSLFGKTEVQVFKKYYAEVETRIEALRELLLEKLLETPSTLHDQKRYIRYLSDLHAPGDPAWQCIGAQHRWILQLMHGCREGCVRDLKAWRCKTPHRVAFVEKLTKLVLSQLPNFWKLWISYVNGSLFSETAEKSGHIERSKNVRQRQNDFKKMIQEVMQCLVKLVRGALLPLGAAEGSGRQLGGWEGKAELSGPWLAHVIQTLRLTYESLAALEIPNDLLQTIQDLVLDLRVRCVLVTLQHTAEDIKRLAEKEDWVVDSEGLTSLPCRFERCVVLSLQSLRGVLECKPGEASVFQHPKTQEEVCQLSINIMQVFIYCLEQLSTKPDADVDTAHLSVDVSSPDLFGSIHEDFSLTSEQRLLIVLSNCCYLERHTFLNIAEHFEKHNFQGIEKITQVSMASLKDLDQRLFESYIELKADPIVGSLEPGIYAGYFDWRDCLPPTGVRNYLKEALVNIIAVHAEVFTVSKDLVPRVLSRVVEAVSEELSRLMQCVSSFSRNGALQARLEICTLRDTVAAHLTLESRSSFKQALEALPQLSSGADRKLLEELLSRVKSGMHLQLACFQAAPPPAVKT
;
A
#
# COMPACT_ATOMS: atom_id res chain seq x y z
N MET A 1 24.22 36.24 -25.84
CA MET A 1 24.48 36.70 -24.46
C MET A 1 23.68 35.81 -23.52
N SER A 2 24.35 34.87 -22.87
CA SER A 2 23.72 34.00 -21.88
C SER A 2 23.44 34.80 -20.60
N ARG A 3 22.18 34.96 -20.27
CA ARG A 3 21.79 35.48 -18.96
C ARG A 3 22.35 34.54 -17.90
N SER A 4 23.33 34.99 -17.12
CA SER A 4 23.80 34.28 -15.94
C SER A 4 22.61 34.10 -15.00
N ARG A 5 22.12 32.88 -14.88
CA ARG A 5 21.05 32.59 -13.96
C ARG A 5 21.63 32.62 -12.54
N GLN A 6 20.97 33.32 -11.65
CA GLN A 6 21.41 33.44 -10.25
C GLN A 6 21.33 32.07 -9.54
N PRO A 7 22.32 31.76 -8.68
CA PRO A 7 22.30 30.51 -7.93
C PRO A 7 21.13 30.48 -6.92
N PRO A 8 20.62 29.31 -6.57
CA PRO A 8 19.58 29.18 -5.55
C PRO A 8 20.01 29.76 -4.21
N LEU A 9 19.14 30.53 -3.58
CA LEU A 9 19.35 31.08 -2.24
C LEU A 9 18.22 30.62 -1.33
N VAL A 10 18.55 29.86 -0.29
CA VAL A 10 17.58 29.45 0.73
C VAL A 10 17.53 30.50 1.83
N THR A 11 16.37 31.11 2.02
CA THR A 11 16.15 32.21 2.98
C THR A 11 15.34 31.79 4.21
N GLY A 12 14.68 30.62 4.15
CA GLY A 12 13.86 30.12 5.26
C GLY A 12 13.62 28.62 5.19
N ILE A 13 13.43 28.03 6.34
CA ILE A 13 12.98 26.65 6.51
C ILE A 13 11.99 26.58 7.67
N SER A 14 10.96 25.78 7.53
CA SER A 14 9.95 25.58 8.58
C SER A 14 9.50 24.12 8.60
N PRO A 15 9.59 23.44 9.76
CA PRO A 15 10.28 23.85 10.98
C PRO A 15 11.80 23.96 10.78
N ASN A 16 12.50 24.69 11.64
CA ASN A 16 13.96 24.86 11.58
C ASN A 16 14.75 23.81 12.39
N GLU A 17 14.03 22.98 13.13
CA GLU A 17 14.59 21.83 13.82
C GLU A 17 13.60 20.65 13.78
N GLY A 18 14.09 19.44 13.91
CA GLY A 18 13.27 18.24 13.94
C GLY A 18 14.09 16.96 13.94
N ILE A 19 13.40 15.85 14.19
CA ILE A 19 13.99 14.51 14.14
C ILE A 19 14.12 14.05 12.67
N PRO A 20 14.87 12.97 12.37
CA PRO A 20 14.86 12.37 11.06
C PRO A 20 13.43 12.09 10.57
N TRP A 21 13.16 12.29 9.28
CA TRP A 21 11.85 12.19 8.62
C TRP A 21 10.87 13.35 8.87
N THR A 22 11.25 14.37 9.61
CA THR A 22 10.46 15.59 9.72
C THR A 22 10.23 16.20 8.34
N LYS A 23 8.97 16.50 8.02
CA LYS A 23 8.58 17.20 6.80
C LYS A 23 8.91 18.67 6.96
N VAL A 24 9.72 19.21 6.07
CA VAL A 24 10.16 20.60 6.10
C VAL A 24 9.77 21.33 4.82
N THR A 25 9.43 22.59 4.96
CA THR A 25 9.17 23.50 3.86
C THR A 25 10.35 24.47 3.74
N ILE A 26 11.05 24.41 2.62
CA ILE A 26 12.18 25.30 2.28
C ILE A 26 11.63 26.45 1.47
N ARG A 27 11.99 27.66 1.85
CA ARG A 27 11.69 28.90 1.14
C ARG A 27 12.96 29.58 0.69
N GLY A 28 12.91 30.21 -0.48
CA GLY A 28 14.08 30.86 -1.02
C GLY A 28 13.80 31.52 -2.35
N GLU A 29 14.85 31.95 -2.99
CA GLU A 29 14.82 32.56 -4.31
C GLU A 29 15.56 31.67 -5.31
N HIS A 30 15.09 31.64 -6.54
CA HIS A 30 15.70 30.87 -7.63
C HIS A 30 15.85 29.36 -7.36
N LEU A 31 14.88 28.77 -6.65
CA LEU A 31 14.88 27.34 -6.30
C LEU A 31 14.55 26.41 -7.47
N GLY A 32 14.75 26.88 -8.70
CA GLY A 32 14.54 26.13 -9.93
C GLY A 32 13.32 26.60 -10.73
N THR A 33 13.29 26.21 -12.00
CA THR A 33 12.21 26.54 -12.97
C THR A 33 11.15 25.44 -13.08
N GLY A 34 11.40 24.30 -12.46
CA GLY A 34 10.48 23.14 -12.47
C GLY A 34 11.06 21.95 -11.73
N PRO A 35 10.29 20.85 -11.56
CA PRO A 35 10.76 19.66 -10.87
C PRO A 35 12.01 19.02 -11.50
N ALA A 36 12.11 19.05 -12.83
CA ALA A 36 13.26 18.50 -13.55
C ALA A 36 14.53 19.36 -13.49
N ASP A 37 14.41 20.58 -13.00
CA ASP A 37 15.54 21.51 -12.80
C ASP A 37 16.24 21.25 -11.47
N LEU A 38 15.55 20.70 -10.48
CA LEU A 38 16.09 20.36 -9.17
C LEU A 38 16.91 19.06 -9.28
N ILE A 39 18.25 19.17 -9.15
CA ILE A 39 19.17 18.03 -9.27
C ILE A 39 19.83 17.64 -7.96
N GLY A 40 19.71 18.47 -6.94
CA GLY A 40 20.29 18.18 -5.63
C GLY A 40 19.60 18.97 -4.52
N LEU A 41 19.38 18.32 -3.41
CA LEU A 41 18.93 18.93 -2.16
C LEU A 41 19.61 18.22 -1.00
N THR A 42 20.42 18.96 -0.24
CA THR A 42 21.06 18.41 0.95
C THR A 42 20.70 19.24 2.17
N ILE A 43 20.41 18.56 3.28
CA ILE A 43 20.14 19.17 4.60
C ILE A 43 21.04 18.47 5.61
N CYS A 44 21.81 19.24 6.35
CA CYS A 44 22.82 18.71 7.28
C CYS A 44 23.79 17.70 6.63
N GLY A 45 24.09 17.88 5.34
CA GLY A 45 24.95 16.98 4.57
C GLY A 45 24.29 15.70 4.07
N HIS A 46 23.01 15.46 4.37
CA HIS A 46 22.25 14.32 3.86
C HIS A 46 21.47 14.70 2.60
N ASN A 47 21.48 13.79 1.61
CA ASN A 47 20.74 14.01 0.36
C ASN A 47 19.24 13.72 0.56
N CYS A 48 18.42 14.77 0.44
CA CYS A 48 16.97 14.73 0.60
C CYS A 48 16.23 14.82 -0.73
N LEU A 49 16.91 14.69 -1.87
CA LEU A 49 16.32 14.87 -3.21
C LEU A 49 15.17 13.87 -3.48
N LEU A 50 15.32 12.63 -3.03
CA LEU A 50 14.30 11.59 -3.24
C LEU A 50 12.94 11.89 -2.58
N THR A 51 12.95 12.70 -1.54
CA THR A 51 11.75 13.11 -0.81
C THR A 51 11.31 14.52 -1.15
N ALA A 52 12.01 15.18 -2.07
CA ALA A 52 11.78 16.58 -2.42
C ALA A 52 10.67 16.71 -3.46
N GLU A 53 9.69 17.52 -3.11
CA GLU A 53 8.61 17.98 -3.99
C GLU A 53 8.85 19.46 -4.32
N TRP A 54 9.12 19.74 -5.58
CA TRP A 54 9.23 21.11 -6.04
C TRP A 54 7.84 21.72 -6.21
N MET A 55 7.54 22.76 -5.46
CA MET A 55 6.24 23.42 -5.49
C MET A 55 6.25 24.70 -6.34
N SER A 56 7.33 25.48 -6.27
CA SER A 56 7.49 26.72 -7.02
C SER A 56 8.97 27.17 -7.00
N ALA A 57 9.30 28.20 -7.79
CA ALA A 57 10.62 28.82 -7.79
C ALA A 57 11.05 29.41 -6.43
N SER A 58 10.14 29.48 -5.46
CA SER A 58 10.37 29.98 -4.10
C SER A 58 10.07 28.97 -2.99
N LYS A 59 9.61 27.75 -3.33
CA LYS A 59 9.17 26.78 -2.33
C LYS A 59 9.43 25.34 -2.75
N ILE A 60 10.11 24.60 -1.89
CA ILE A 60 10.34 23.15 -1.97
C ILE A 60 9.88 22.52 -0.66
N VAL A 61 9.30 21.34 -0.73
CA VAL A 61 8.92 20.54 0.44
C VAL A 61 9.67 19.22 0.39
N CYS A 62 10.24 18.78 1.51
CA CYS A 62 10.94 17.51 1.57
C CYS A 62 10.89 16.90 2.98
N ARG A 63 11.38 15.68 3.13
CA ARG A 63 11.60 15.05 4.43
C ARG A 63 13.10 14.96 4.71
N VAL A 64 13.48 15.34 5.93
CA VAL A 64 14.89 15.34 6.36
C VAL A 64 15.32 13.90 6.65
N GLY A 65 16.39 13.42 6.03
CA GLY A 65 16.94 12.09 6.30
C GLY A 65 17.83 12.05 7.55
N GLN A 66 18.38 10.87 7.82
CA GLN A 66 19.39 10.71 8.89
C GLN A 66 20.72 11.33 8.43
N ALA A 67 21.13 12.38 9.06
CA ALA A 67 22.40 13.04 8.78
C ALA A 67 23.41 12.80 9.91
N LYS A 68 24.70 12.89 9.57
CA LYS A 68 25.78 12.73 10.55
C LYS A 68 25.96 13.99 11.42
N ASN A 69 25.59 15.17 10.89
CA ASN A 69 25.75 16.44 11.56
C ASN A 69 24.45 16.85 12.23
N ASP A 70 24.51 17.22 13.50
CA ASP A 70 23.37 17.65 14.30
C ASP A 70 22.83 19.03 13.85
N LYS A 71 23.65 19.85 13.19
CA LYS A 71 23.25 21.13 12.60
C LYS A 71 24.01 21.36 11.29
N GLY A 72 23.32 21.86 10.28
CA GLY A 72 23.95 22.11 8.98
C GLY A 72 23.10 22.95 8.04
N ASP A 73 23.74 23.36 6.96
CA ASP A 73 23.14 24.19 5.94
C ASP A 73 22.22 23.39 5.02
N ILE A 74 21.32 24.11 4.35
CA ILE A 74 20.42 23.59 3.35
C ILE A 74 20.94 24.01 1.99
N ILE A 75 21.36 23.06 1.18
CA ILE A 75 21.94 23.35 -0.13
C ILE A 75 21.01 22.81 -1.19
N VAL A 76 20.47 23.71 -2.01
CA VAL A 76 19.68 23.38 -3.20
C VAL A 76 20.58 23.49 -4.42
N THR A 77 20.55 22.53 -5.30
CA THR A 77 21.29 22.52 -6.56
C THR A 77 20.33 22.37 -7.71
N THR A 78 20.38 23.29 -8.65
CA THR A 78 19.55 23.27 -9.86
C THR A 78 20.42 23.16 -11.12
N LYS A 79 19.86 22.60 -12.18
CA LYS A 79 20.54 22.57 -13.51
C LYS A 79 20.76 23.97 -14.04
N SER A 80 19.83 24.86 -13.78
CA SER A 80 19.81 26.22 -14.34
C SER A 80 20.69 27.20 -13.58
N GLY A 81 20.80 27.10 -12.24
CA GLY A 81 21.51 28.05 -11.38
C GLY A 81 22.72 27.47 -10.64
N GLY A 82 22.98 26.15 -10.78
CA GLY A 82 24.09 25.49 -10.09
C GLY A 82 23.83 25.28 -8.59
N LYS A 83 24.91 25.25 -7.82
CA LYS A 83 24.86 25.00 -6.38
C LYS A 83 24.52 26.29 -5.64
N GLY A 84 23.47 26.23 -4.81
CA GLY A 84 22.98 27.35 -4.03
C GLY A 84 23.68 27.54 -2.68
N THR A 85 23.28 28.60 -1.99
CA THR A 85 23.70 28.94 -0.64
C THR A 85 22.48 29.07 0.29
N SER A 86 22.70 29.00 1.59
CA SER A 86 21.64 29.13 2.59
C SER A 86 22.00 30.19 3.62
N THR A 87 21.05 31.03 3.98
CA THR A 87 21.14 31.96 5.10
C THR A 87 20.61 31.36 6.41
N VAL A 88 19.99 30.17 6.33
CA VAL A 88 19.41 29.47 7.46
C VAL A 88 20.00 28.06 7.56
N SER A 89 20.04 27.54 8.78
CA SER A 89 20.49 26.17 9.04
C SER A 89 19.37 25.36 9.67
N PHE A 90 19.41 24.06 9.46
CA PHE A 90 18.49 23.10 10.10
C PHE A 90 19.21 22.40 11.25
N LYS A 91 18.51 22.22 12.37
CA LYS A 91 19.01 21.49 13.53
C LYS A 91 18.34 20.14 13.59
N LEU A 92 19.12 19.09 13.42
CA LEU A 92 18.64 17.72 13.52
C LEU A 92 18.65 17.29 14.99
N LEU A 93 17.47 17.02 15.52
CA LEU A 93 17.31 16.51 16.88
C LEU A 93 17.56 15.00 16.85
N LYS A 94 18.29 14.49 17.83
CA LYS A 94 18.38 13.05 18.03
C LYS A 94 17.02 12.57 18.53
N PRO A 95 16.41 11.57 17.89
CA PRO A 95 15.20 11.00 18.44
C PRO A 95 15.54 10.51 19.85
N GLU A 96 14.88 11.06 20.86
CA GLU A 96 14.94 10.46 22.17
C GLU A 96 14.43 9.04 22.03
N LYS A 97 15.28 8.09 22.41
CA LYS A 97 14.88 6.68 22.49
C LYS A 97 13.88 6.56 23.63
N ILE A 98 12.62 6.76 23.32
CA ILE A 98 11.53 6.54 24.26
C ILE A 98 11.53 5.04 24.51
N GLY A 99 11.80 4.65 25.75
CA GLY A 99 11.76 3.23 26.14
C GLY A 99 10.37 2.67 25.90
N ILE A 100 10.28 1.36 25.67
CA ILE A 100 9.04 0.65 25.40
C ILE A 100 7.94 0.92 26.45
N LEU A 101 8.33 1.34 27.64
CA LEU A 101 7.41 1.71 28.72
C LEU A 101 6.69 3.05 28.53
N ASP A 102 7.18 3.92 27.63
CA ASP A 102 6.57 5.21 27.33
C ASP A 102 5.63 5.15 26.11
N GLN A 103 5.30 3.96 25.63
CA GLN A 103 4.39 3.77 24.47
C GLN A 103 2.92 4.12 24.74
N SER A 104 2.56 4.62 25.92
CA SER A 104 1.23 5.20 26.15
C SER A 104 1.05 6.56 25.47
N ALA A 105 2.11 7.18 24.98
CA ALA A 105 2.04 8.40 24.19
C ALA A 105 2.21 8.05 22.70
N VAL A 106 1.12 7.86 22.00
CA VAL A 106 1.11 7.90 20.53
C VAL A 106 1.37 9.36 20.15
N TRP A 107 2.55 9.63 19.61
CA TRP A 107 2.81 10.90 18.94
C TRP A 107 1.93 10.94 17.69
N VAL A 108 0.75 11.52 17.83
CA VAL A 108 -0.03 11.94 16.67
C VAL A 108 0.71 13.13 16.10
N ASP A 109 1.23 13.00 14.88
CA ASP A 109 1.76 14.13 14.13
C ASP A 109 0.61 15.13 13.99
N GLU A 110 0.61 16.19 14.81
CA GLU A 110 -0.44 17.21 14.80
C GLU A 110 -0.65 17.80 13.40
N MET A 111 0.40 17.88 12.60
CA MET A 111 0.33 18.30 11.21
C MET A 111 -0.53 17.35 10.35
N ASN A 112 -0.40 16.03 10.54
CA ASN A 112 -1.26 15.05 9.84
C ASN A 112 -2.70 15.05 10.36
N TYR A 113 -2.91 15.37 11.63
CA TYR A 113 -4.25 15.47 12.19
C TYR A 113 -4.98 16.72 11.68
N TYR A 114 -4.28 17.84 11.52
CA TYR A 114 -4.81 19.04 10.89
C TYR A 114 -5.03 18.86 9.40
N ASP A 115 -4.13 18.18 8.67
CA ASP A 115 -4.31 17.85 7.26
C ASP A 115 -5.46 16.85 7.03
N MET A 116 -5.65 15.86 7.90
CA MET A 116 -6.84 14.98 7.84
C MET A 116 -8.14 15.70 8.21
N ARG A 117 -8.13 16.69 9.10
CA ARG A 117 -9.30 17.51 9.38
C ARG A 117 -9.60 18.49 8.25
N THR A 118 -8.57 19.05 7.62
CA THR A 118 -8.73 19.93 6.46
C THR A 118 -9.18 19.17 5.21
N ASP A 119 -8.83 17.89 5.04
CA ASP A 119 -9.35 17.08 3.93
C ASP A 119 -10.81 16.67 4.10
N ARG A 120 -11.32 16.56 5.31
CA ARG A 120 -12.77 16.35 5.55
C ARG A 120 -13.60 17.63 5.45
N ASN A 121 -13.00 18.80 5.65
CA ASN A 121 -13.62 20.09 5.54
C ASN A 121 -12.96 20.93 4.44
N LYS A 122 -12.88 20.42 3.21
CA LYS A 122 -12.58 21.25 2.03
C LYS A 122 -13.75 22.18 1.71
N GLY A 123 -14.19 22.94 2.70
CA GLY A 123 -14.82 24.22 2.47
C GLY A 123 -13.71 25.25 2.35
N ILE A 124 -13.29 25.54 1.10
CA ILE A 124 -12.42 26.67 0.82
C ILE A 124 -13.07 27.90 1.45
N PRO A 125 -12.37 28.67 2.30
CA PRO A 125 -12.93 29.89 2.85
C PRO A 125 -13.46 30.77 1.71
N PRO A 126 -14.66 31.35 1.79
CA PRO A 126 -15.28 32.07 0.69
C PRO A 126 -14.46 33.27 0.17
N LEU A 127 -13.41 33.67 0.89
CA LEU A 127 -12.61 34.85 0.59
C LEU A 127 -11.23 34.57 -0.07
N SER A 128 -10.80 33.32 -0.27
CA SER A 128 -9.40 33.07 -0.62
C SER A 128 -9.09 32.70 -2.07
N LEU A 129 -10.08 32.51 -2.95
CA LEU A 129 -9.82 32.16 -4.34
C LEU A 129 -10.75 32.94 -5.26
N ARG A 130 -10.27 34.10 -5.70
CA ARG A 130 -10.78 34.77 -6.90
C ARG A 130 -10.09 34.11 -8.10
N PRO A 131 -10.79 33.36 -8.95
CA PRO A 131 -10.17 32.81 -10.14
C PRO A 131 -9.77 33.95 -11.06
N ALA A 132 -8.54 33.98 -11.50
CA ALA A 132 -8.03 34.98 -12.44
C ALA A 132 -8.79 34.94 -13.78
N ASN A 133 -9.48 33.86 -14.06
CA ASN A 133 -10.31 33.66 -15.25
C ASN A 133 -11.62 32.96 -14.84
N PRO A 134 -12.69 33.70 -14.57
CA PRO A 134 -13.95 33.14 -14.11
C PRO A 134 -14.68 32.28 -15.14
N LEU A 135 -14.46 32.49 -16.43
CA LEU A 135 -15.10 31.74 -17.51
C LEU A 135 -14.34 30.46 -17.89
N GLY A 136 -13.07 30.31 -17.48
CA GLY A 136 -12.25 29.15 -17.81
C GLY A 136 -11.86 29.04 -19.30
N ILE A 137 -12.02 30.13 -20.07
CA ILE A 137 -11.68 30.22 -21.47
C ILE A 137 -10.48 31.15 -21.61
N GLU A 138 -9.59 30.90 -22.58
CA GLU A 138 -8.44 31.77 -22.81
C GLU A 138 -8.89 33.23 -23.06
N ILE A 139 -8.21 34.14 -22.38
CA ILE A 139 -8.51 35.57 -22.43
C ILE A 139 -7.74 36.21 -23.59
N GLU A 140 -8.44 36.72 -24.55
CA GLU A 140 -7.87 37.46 -25.67
C GLU A 140 -7.87 38.95 -25.34
N LYS A 141 -6.84 39.46 -24.67
CA LYS A 141 -6.71 40.88 -24.38
C LYS A 141 -6.16 41.67 -25.58
N GLY A 142 -6.73 42.82 -25.85
CA GLY A 142 -6.11 43.88 -26.65
C GLY A 142 -6.70 44.16 -28.04
N LYS A 143 -7.86 43.60 -28.41
CA LYS A 143 -8.50 43.87 -29.71
C LYS A 143 -9.31 45.19 -29.77
N PHE A 144 -9.75 45.70 -28.65
CA PHE A 144 -10.51 46.94 -28.61
C PHE A 144 -9.76 47.97 -27.73
N PRO A 145 -9.64 49.24 -28.23
CA PRO A 145 -9.06 50.32 -27.45
C PRO A 145 -9.90 50.56 -26.18
N GLN A 146 -9.23 50.64 -25.05
CA GLN A 146 -9.90 50.85 -23.76
C GLN A 146 -10.76 52.13 -23.72
N LYS A 147 -10.36 53.16 -24.44
CA LYS A 147 -11.11 54.41 -24.55
C LYS A 147 -12.47 54.24 -25.23
N ASP A 148 -12.57 53.34 -26.20
CA ASP A 148 -13.84 53.08 -26.92
C ASP A 148 -14.78 52.26 -26.04
N LEU A 149 -14.24 51.37 -25.25
CA LEU A 149 -15.00 50.58 -24.25
C LEU A 149 -15.51 51.46 -23.12
N GLU A 150 -14.75 52.43 -22.64
CA GLU A 150 -15.16 53.40 -21.62
C GLU A 150 -16.27 54.33 -22.14
N MET A 151 -16.26 54.66 -23.44
CA MET A 151 -17.33 55.42 -24.07
C MET A 151 -18.63 54.62 -24.24
N LEU A 152 -18.53 53.33 -24.52
CA LEU A 152 -19.69 52.44 -24.67
C LEU A 152 -20.34 52.07 -23.34
N PHE A 153 -19.57 52.06 -22.25
CA PHE A 153 -20.01 51.67 -20.93
C PHE A 153 -19.65 52.72 -19.86
N PRO A 154 -20.18 53.93 -19.92
CA PRO A 154 -19.79 55.04 -19.04
C PRO A 154 -20.11 54.70 -17.59
N GLY A 155 -19.11 54.79 -16.72
CA GLY A 155 -19.24 54.54 -15.26
C GLY A 155 -19.31 53.06 -14.86
N MET A 156 -19.13 52.14 -15.81
CA MET A 156 -19.07 50.72 -15.55
C MET A 156 -17.62 50.21 -15.54
N SER A 157 -17.44 48.99 -15.15
CA SER A 157 -16.12 48.32 -15.09
C SER A 157 -16.16 46.92 -15.65
N ALA A 158 -15.11 46.48 -16.31
CA ALA A 158 -14.92 45.09 -16.71
C ALA A 158 -14.37 44.21 -15.58
N ASP A 159 -13.98 44.81 -14.46
CA ASP A 159 -13.53 44.06 -13.28
C ASP A 159 -14.73 43.51 -12.50
N PHE A 160 -14.87 42.18 -12.52
CA PHE A 160 -15.97 41.49 -11.83
C PHE A 160 -15.90 41.62 -10.28
N THR A 161 -14.90 42.29 -9.76
CA THR A 161 -14.79 42.62 -8.32
C THR A 161 -15.38 43.99 -8.01
N SER A 162 -15.66 44.80 -9.02
CA SER A 162 -16.24 46.14 -8.90
C SER A 162 -17.74 46.09 -8.72
N GLU A 163 -18.31 46.99 -7.91
CA GLU A 163 -19.75 47.15 -7.73
C GLU A 163 -20.48 47.52 -9.04
N ASN A 164 -19.76 48.20 -9.95
CA ASN A 164 -20.27 48.62 -11.23
C ASN A 164 -19.87 47.70 -12.39
N PHE A 165 -19.77 46.40 -12.12
CA PHE A 165 -19.37 45.41 -13.12
C PHE A 165 -20.36 45.32 -14.27
N SER A 166 -19.85 45.37 -15.51
CA SER A 166 -20.60 45.11 -16.72
C SER A 166 -20.16 43.81 -17.39
N ALA A 167 -21.02 42.80 -17.41
CA ALA A 167 -20.75 41.53 -18.10
C ALA A 167 -20.54 41.70 -19.62
N ALA A 168 -21.24 42.67 -20.23
CA ALA A 168 -21.09 42.96 -21.65
C ALA A 168 -19.72 43.55 -21.96
N TRP A 169 -19.23 44.48 -21.15
CA TRP A 169 -17.86 45.01 -21.27
C TRP A 169 -16.81 43.89 -21.10
N TYR A 170 -16.96 43.09 -20.05
CA TYR A 170 -16.04 42.00 -19.82
C TYR A 170 -15.94 41.01 -21.00
N LEU A 171 -17.08 40.64 -21.59
CA LEU A 171 -17.14 39.74 -22.73
C LEU A 171 -16.52 40.35 -23.99
N ILE A 172 -16.81 41.63 -24.28
CA ILE A 172 -16.25 42.31 -25.44
C ILE A 172 -14.73 42.49 -25.30
N GLU A 173 -14.25 42.82 -24.11
CA GLU A 173 -12.82 43.01 -23.83
C GLU A 173 -12.02 41.72 -23.91
N ASN A 174 -12.55 40.65 -23.36
CA ASN A 174 -11.77 39.42 -23.11
C ASN A 174 -12.16 38.23 -24.00
N HIS A 175 -13.36 38.25 -24.64
CA HIS A 175 -13.92 37.09 -25.33
C HIS A 175 -14.66 37.45 -26.64
N SER A 176 -14.24 38.50 -27.33
CA SER A 176 -14.92 39.01 -28.54
C SER A 176 -15.00 37.99 -29.68
N ASN A 177 -14.05 37.07 -29.81
CA ASN A 177 -14.01 36.02 -30.83
C ASN A 177 -14.40 34.63 -30.36
N THR A 178 -14.78 34.52 -29.12
CA THR A 178 -15.16 33.22 -28.56
C THR A 178 -16.48 32.74 -29.16
N SER A 179 -16.54 31.51 -29.63
CA SER A 179 -17.74 30.97 -30.27
C SER A 179 -18.89 30.85 -29.26
N PHE A 180 -20.13 30.95 -29.75
CA PHE A 180 -21.34 30.83 -28.92
C PHE A 180 -21.40 29.51 -28.15
N GLU A 181 -20.92 28.39 -28.72
CA GLU A 181 -20.89 27.11 -28.07
C GLU A 181 -19.89 27.08 -26.90
N GLN A 182 -18.74 27.73 -27.03
CA GLN A 182 -17.77 27.84 -25.93
C GLN A 182 -18.30 28.73 -24.80
N LEU A 183 -19.00 29.84 -25.14
CA LEU A 183 -19.65 30.65 -24.11
C LEU A 183 -20.77 29.92 -23.41
N LYS A 184 -21.53 29.08 -24.10
CA LYS A 184 -22.55 28.21 -23.50
C LYS A 184 -21.95 27.16 -22.54
N MET A 185 -20.81 26.55 -22.91
CA MET A 185 -20.07 25.68 -22.00
C MET A 185 -19.55 26.43 -20.79
N ALA A 186 -19.06 27.65 -20.95
CA ALA A 186 -18.63 28.51 -19.86
C ALA A 186 -19.77 28.86 -18.90
N ILE A 187 -20.98 29.09 -19.38
CA ILE A 187 -22.16 29.28 -18.52
C ILE A 187 -22.44 28.05 -17.66
N THR A 188 -22.33 26.84 -18.23
CA THR A 188 -22.53 25.61 -17.46
C THR A 188 -21.43 25.39 -16.43
N HIS A 189 -20.19 25.79 -16.76
CA HIS A 189 -19.07 25.75 -15.85
C HIS A 189 -19.23 26.74 -14.68
N LEU A 190 -19.62 27.98 -14.97
CA LEU A 190 -19.91 29.00 -13.95
C LEU A 190 -21.05 28.58 -13.02
N LYS A 191 -22.12 28.01 -13.58
CA LYS A 191 -23.24 27.49 -12.75
C LYS A 191 -22.76 26.37 -11.82
N ARG A 192 -21.88 25.46 -12.30
CA ARG A 192 -21.29 24.41 -11.45
C ARG A 192 -20.39 24.99 -10.36
N GLN A 193 -19.59 25.99 -10.69
CA GLN A 193 -18.74 26.66 -9.71
C GLN A 193 -19.54 27.42 -8.66
N ALA A 194 -20.61 28.12 -9.07
CA ALA A 194 -21.51 28.82 -8.16
C ALA A 194 -22.18 27.85 -7.19
N ASN A 195 -22.69 26.73 -7.68
CA ASN A 195 -23.28 25.69 -6.86
C ASN A 195 -22.26 25.08 -5.87
N LYS A 196 -21.05 24.75 -6.36
CA LYS A 196 -19.99 24.27 -5.48
C LYS A 196 -19.58 25.28 -4.40
N LYS A 197 -19.56 26.58 -4.76
CA LYS A 197 -19.28 27.64 -3.77
C LYS A 197 -20.39 27.77 -2.73
N SER A 198 -21.66 27.71 -3.17
CA SER A 198 -22.79 27.79 -2.25
C SER A 198 -22.88 26.58 -1.33
N GLU A 199 -22.61 25.36 -1.85
CA GLU A 199 -22.52 24.13 -1.05
C GLU A 199 -21.34 24.18 -0.09
N GLY A 200 -20.18 24.65 -0.54
CA GLY A 200 -18.99 24.81 0.31
C GLY A 200 -19.19 25.86 1.42
N SER A 201 -19.83 26.99 1.08
CA SER A 201 -20.18 28.02 2.07
C SER A 201 -21.19 27.52 3.10
N LEU A 202 -22.20 26.79 2.64
CA LEU A 202 -23.20 26.18 3.53
C LEU A 202 -22.60 25.12 4.46
N ALA A 203 -21.68 24.29 3.94
CA ALA A 203 -20.96 23.30 4.74
C ALA A 203 -20.04 23.96 5.79
N TYR A 204 -19.38 25.06 5.41
CA TYR A 204 -18.53 25.83 6.33
C TYR A 204 -19.34 26.48 7.45
N VAL A 205 -20.49 27.09 7.11
CA VAL A 205 -21.39 27.68 8.11
C VAL A 205 -21.98 26.60 9.02
N LYS A 206 -22.39 25.46 8.48
CA LYS A 206 -22.89 24.33 9.28
C LYS A 206 -21.82 23.76 10.21
N GLY A 207 -20.57 23.62 9.73
CA GLY A 207 -19.44 23.16 10.55
C GLY A 207 -19.06 24.13 11.66
N GLY A 208 -19.11 25.44 11.36
CA GLY A 208 -18.84 26.50 12.33
C GLY A 208 -19.95 26.71 13.37
N LEU A 209 -21.21 26.49 12.98
CA LEU A 209 -22.35 26.62 13.87
C LEU A 209 -22.33 25.60 15.02
N SER A 210 -21.95 24.36 14.75
CA SER A 210 -21.88 23.34 15.80
C SER A 210 -20.85 23.68 16.87
N THR A 211 -19.67 24.13 16.45
CA THR A 211 -18.63 24.58 17.38
C THR A 211 -18.99 25.85 18.12
N PHE A 212 -19.76 26.73 17.49
CA PHE A 212 -20.28 27.95 18.16
C PHE A 212 -21.33 27.61 19.22
N PHE A 213 -22.24 26.67 18.92
CA PHE A 213 -23.23 26.24 19.92
C PHE A 213 -22.58 25.47 21.06
N GLU A 214 -21.58 24.59 20.78
CA GLU A 214 -20.83 23.93 21.84
C GLU A 214 -20.05 24.91 22.73
N ALA A 215 -19.50 25.97 22.15
CA ALA A 215 -18.82 27.04 22.89
C ALA A 215 -19.85 27.88 23.68
N GLN A 216 -21.03 28.15 23.12
CA GLN A 216 -22.12 28.85 23.79
C GLN A 216 -22.67 28.03 24.97
N ASP A 217 -22.87 26.72 24.76
CA ASP A 217 -23.31 25.82 25.83
C ASP A 217 -22.29 25.70 26.95
N ALA A 218 -20.99 25.62 26.60
CA ALA A 218 -19.91 25.63 27.58
C ALA A 218 -19.85 26.94 28.36
N LEU A 219 -19.99 28.10 27.69
CA LEU A 219 -20.05 29.41 28.34
C LEU A 219 -21.29 29.55 29.20
N SER A 220 -22.44 29.06 28.72
CA SER A 220 -23.69 29.05 29.49
C SER A 220 -23.59 28.16 30.73
N ALA A 221 -22.94 27.00 30.61
CA ALA A 221 -22.68 26.12 31.75
C ALA A 221 -21.71 26.74 32.76
N ILE A 222 -20.68 27.46 32.28
CA ILE A 222 -19.78 28.23 33.14
C ILE A 222 -20.53 29.39 33.82
N HIS A 223 -21.39 30.12 33.07
CA HIS A 223 -22.18 31.21 33.60
C HIS A 223 -23.18 30.70 34.66
N GLN A 224 -23.89 29.58 34.38
CA GLN A 224 -24.78 28.98 35.36
C GLN A 224 -24.06 28.49 36.61
N LYS A 225 -22.84 27.94 36.48
CA LYS A 225 -22.03 27.60 37.66
C LYS A 225 -21.56 28.82 38.40
N LEU A 226 -21.18 29.90 37.71
CA LEU A 226 -20.79 31.16 38.34
C LEU A 226 -22.00 31.86 38.99
N GLU A 227 -23.21 31.77 38.42
CA GLU A 227 -24.47 32.26 39.04
C GLU A 227 -24.87 31.43 40.26
N ALA A 228 -24.72 30.10 40.17
CA ALA A 228 -25.01 29.20 41.29
C ALA A 228 -24.06 29.41 42.46
N ASP A 229 -22.77 29.68 42.16
CA ASP A 229 -21.76 30.01 43.16
C ASP A 229 -21.87 31.49 43.64
N GLY A 230 -22.61 32.34 42.90
CA GLY A 230 -22.71 33.79 43.15
C GLY A 230 -23.93 34.25 43.99
N THR A 231 -24.75 33.32 44.49
CA THR A 231 -26.00 33.68 45.24
C THR A 231 -25.79 34.06 46.69
N GLU A 232 -24.58 34.06 47.21
CA GLU A 232 -24.29 34.70 48.48
C GLU A 232 -23.61 36.06 48.27
N LYS A 233 -24.38 37.13 48.61
CA LYS A 233 -23.87 38.50 48.67
C LYS A 233 -22.80 38.63 49.76
N VAL A 234 -21.54 38.52 49.32
CA VAL A 234 -20.41 38.86 50.17
C VAL A 234 -19.42 39.71 49.37
N GLU A 235 -19.16 40.91 49.85
CA GLU A 235 -18.25 41.91 49.32
C GLU A 235 -16.83 41.33 49.12
N GLY A 236 -16.30 41.42 47.89
CA GLY A 236 -14.95 41.10 47.53
C GLY A 236 -14.87 40.09 46.34
N SER A 237 -13.91 40.33 45.41
CA SER A 237 -13.73 39.45 44.25
C SER A 237 -13.40 38.03 44.69
N MET A 238 -13.84 37.05 43.96
CA MET A 238 -13.62 35.63 44.23
C MET A 238 -12.11 35.26 44.35
N THR A 239 -11.31 35.92 43.58
CA THR A 239 -9.80 35.82 43.66
C THR A 239 -9.29 36.32 45.02
N GLN A 240 -9.83 37.42 45.51
CA GLN A 240 -9.42 38.01 46.81
C GLN A 240 -9.87 37.13 48.00
N LYS A 241 -11.03 36.46 47.89
CA LYS A 241 -11.46 35.46 48.87
C LYS A 241 -10.59 34.22 48.87
N LEU A 242 -10.24 33.70 47.66
CA LEU A 242 -9.35 32.56 47.53
C LEU A 242 -7.93 32.88 48.07
N GLU A 243 -7.41 34.06 47.78
CA GLU A 243 -6.15 34.56 48.30
C GLU A 243 -6.19 34.72 49.85
N ASN A 244 -7.27 35.24 50.39
CA ASN A 244 -7.47 35.32 51.85
C ASN A 244 -7.59 33.97 52.51
N VAL A 245 -8.27 32.99 51.86
CA VAL A 245 -8.35 31.61 52.37
C VAL A 245 -7.02 30.91 52.29
N LEU A 246 -6.27 31.09 51.19
CA LEU A 246 -4.94 30.53 51.02
C LEU A 246 -3.95 31.16 52.03
N ASN A 247 -3.97 32.46 52.23
CA ASN A 247 -3.13 33.15 53.23
C ASN A 247 -3.48 32.74 54.66
N ARG A 248 -4.78 32.55 54.98
CA ARG A 248 -5.23 31.99 56.26
C ARG A 248 -4.77 30.53 56.42
N ALA A 249 -4.89 29.71 55.38
CA ALA A 249 -4.44 28.34 55.42
C ALA A 249 -2.92 28.26 55.59
N SER A 250 -2.15 29.12 54.88
CA SER A 250 -0.71 29.23 55.00
C SER A 250 -0.30 29.65 56.39
N ASN A 251 -0.92 30.72 56.92
CA ASN A 251 -0.63 31.24 58.30
C ASN A 251 -1.02 30.23 59.37
N THR A 252 -2.11 29.48 59.16
CA THR A 252 -2.52 28.39 60.07
C THR A 252 -1.58 27.22 59.99
N ALA A 253 -1.12 26.89 58.78
CA ALA A 253 -0.14 25.85 58.58
C ALA A 253 1.21 26.24 59.25
N ASP A 254 1.67 27.47 59.05
CA ASP A 254 2.90 27.96 59.65
C ASP A 254 2.87 27.95 61.16
N THR A 255 1.76 28.35 61.77
CA THR A 255 1.60 28.34 63.25
C THR A 255 1.52 26.91 63.77
N LEU A 256 0.85 25.98 63.08
CA LEU A 256 0.80 24.57 63.41
C LEU A 256 2.17 23.89 63.25
N PHE A 257 2.89 24.26 62.18
CA PHE A 257 4.23 23.72 61.96
C PHE A 257 5.27 24.22 62.97
N GLN A 258 5.21 25.51 63.40
CA GLN A 258 6.07 25.99 64.47
C GLN A 258 5.80 25.34 65.80
N GLU A 259 4.48 25.09 66.08
CA GLU A 259 4.13 24.37 67.33
C GLU A 259 4.54 22.90 67.27
N VAL A 260 4.37 22.26 66.07
CA VAL A 260 4.81 20.84 65.81
C VAL A 260 6.34 20.74 65.85
N LEU A 261 7.10 21.70 65.30
CA LEU A 261 8.53 21.70 65.37
C LEU A 261 9.02 21.88 66.83
N GLY A 262 8.45 22.82 67.60
CA GLY A 262 8.81 23.00 69.01
C GLY A 262 8.44 21.76 69.88
N ARG A 263 7.35 21.07 69.55
CA ARG A 263 7.03 19.79 70.19
C ARG A 263 7.97 18.70 69.76
N LYS A 264 8.41 18.70 68.47
CA LYS A 264 9.39 17.76 67.95
C LYS A 264 10.74 17.89 68.60
N ASP A 265 11.25 19.09 68.81
CA ASP A 265 12.54 19.31 69.47
C ASP A 265 12.53 18.84 70.93
N LYS A 266 11.41 19.10 71.66
CA LYS A 266 11.22 18.50 72.99
C LYS A 266 11.07 17.02 72.97
N ALA A 267 10.36 16.46 71.97
CA ALA A 267 10.20 15.02 71.83
C ALA A 267 11.54 14.35 71.45
N ASP A 268 12.31 14.98 70.57
CA ASP A 268 13.61 14.46 70.16
C ASP A 268 14.65 14.53 71.32
N SER A 269 14.63 15.60 72.16
CA SER A 269 15.42 15.63 73.39
C SER A 269 15.01 14.54 74.38
N THR A 270 13.72 14.38 74.60
CA THR A 270 13.20 13.29 75.45
C THR A 270 13.44 11.91 74.86
N ARG A 271 13.36 11.80 73.53
CA ARG A 271 13.62 10.54 72.78
C ARG A 271 15.13 10.19 72.88
N ASN A 272 16.04 11.19 72.81
CA ASN A 272 17.46 10.95 73.01
C ASN A 272 17.81 10.50 74.43
N ALA A 273 17.16 11.05 75.46
CA ALA A 273 17.32 10.57 76.84
C ALA A 273 16.74 9.18 77.05
N LEU A 274 15.56 8.89 76.41
CA LEU A 274 14.95 7.56 76.39
C LEU A 274 15.80 6.56 75.62
N ASN A 275 16.40 7.01 74.51
CA ASN A 275 17.27 6.11 73.69
C ASN A 275 18.53 5.69 74.46
N VAL A 276 19.07 6.52 75.30
CA VAL A 276 20.21 6.15 76.16
C VAL A 276 19.78 5.13 77.25
N LEU A 277 18.60 5.31 77.86
CA LEU A 277 18.07 4.37 78.83
C LEU A 277 17.53 3.08 78.15
N GLN A 278 16.96 3.16 76.93
CA GLN A 278 16.48 1.99 76.18
C GLN A 278 17.61 1.15 75.56
N ARG A 279 18.85 1.69 75.44
CA ARG A 279 19.96 0.89 74.88
C ARG A 279 20.12 -0.47 75.57
N PHE A 280 20.01 -0.50 76.86
CA PHE A 280 20.09 -1.78 77.55
C PHE A 280 18.83 -2.63 77.45
N LYS A 281 17.63 -1.99 77.42
CA LYS A 281 16.35 -2.71 77.26
C LYS A 281 16.15 -3.15 75.79
N PHE A 282 16.69 -2.39 74.81
CA PHE A 282 16.70 -2.72 73.38
C PHE A 282 17.40 -4.05 73.10
N LEU A 283 18.54 -4.28 73.71
CA LEU A 283 19.33 -5.50 73.49
C LEU A 283 18.56 -6.80 73.83
N PHE A 284 17.77 -6.78 74.85
CA PHE A 284 16.98 -7.97 75.28
C PHE A 284 15.71 -8.17 74.48
N ASN A 285 15.15 -7.11 73.96
CA ASN A 285 13.94 -7.15 73.11
C ASN A 285 14.21 -7.26 71.60
N LEU A 286 15.47 -7.25 71.20
CA LEU A 286 15.90 -7.20 69.79
C LEU A 286 15.34 -8.38 68.96
N PRO A 287 15.40 -9.66 69.42
CA PRO A 287 14.85 -10.78 68.68
C PRO A 287 13.35 -10.67 68.47
N LEU A 288 12.61 -10.20 69.50
CA LEU A 288 11.15 -10.03 69.43
C LEU A 288 10.76 -8.85 68.53
N ASN A 289 11.54 -7.75 68.59
CA ASN A 289 11.33 -6.62 67.70
C ASN A 289 11.58 -6.92 66.25
N ILE A 290 12.62 -7.69 65.96
CA ILE A 290 12.93 -8.20 64.64
C ILE A 290 11.74 -9.03 64.10
N GLU A 291 11.24 -9.97 64.94
CA GLU A 291 10.12 -10.81 64.55
C GLU A 291 8.84 -10.01 64.26
N ARG A 292 8.51 -9.02 65.14
CA ARG A 292 7.37 -8.12 64.94
C ARG A 292 7.49 -7.25 63.67
N ASN A 293 8.67 -6.75 63.38
CA ASN A 293 8.92 -5.95 62.20
C ASN A 293 8.91 -6.82 60.92
N ILE A 294 9.35 -8.06 60.99
CA ILE A 294 9.19 -9.04 59.88
C ILE A 294 7.70 -9.26 59.59
N GLN A 295 6.87 -9.45 60.65
CA GLN A 295 5.42 -9.67 60.51
C GLN A 295 4.72 -8.43 59.94
N LYS A 296 5.21 -7.20 60.22
CA LYS A 296 4.71 -5.96 59.65
C LYS A 296 5.21 -5.66 58.25
N GLY A 297 6.23 -6.32 57.82
CA GLY A 297 6.89 -6.06 56.52
C GLY A 297 7.87 -4.88 56.52
N ASP A 298 8.25 -4.39 57.69
CA ASP A 298 9.18 -3.25 57.87
C ASP A 298 10.65 -3.74 57.84
N TYR A 299 11.08 -4.25 56.68
CA TYR A 299 12.39 -4.91 56.55
C TYR A 299 13.58 -3.95 56.71
N ASP A 300 13.44 -2.66 56.39
CA ASP A 300 14.49 -1.65 56.57
C ASP A 300 14.88 -1.52 58.06
N VAL A 301 13.89 -1.59 58.93
CA VAL A 301 14.12 -1.53 60.39
C VAL A 301 14.82 -2.80 60.86
N VAL A 302 14.42 -3.95 60.29
CA VAL A 302 15.06 -5.25 60.61
C VAL A 302 16.52 -5.27 60.21
N ILE A 303 16.86 -4.77 59.04
CA ILE A 303 18.23 -4.68 58.52
C ILE A 303 19.09 -3.80 59.46
N ASN A 304 18.61 -2.59 59.77
CA ASN A 304 19.29 -1.68 60.69
C ASN A 304 19.50 -2.31 62.07
N ASP A 305 18.52 -2.99 62.60
CA ASP A 305 18.61 -3.69 63.87
C ASP A 305 19.58 -4.88 63.80
N TYR A 306 19.61 -5.61 62.70
CA TYR A 306 20.55 -6.68 62.44
C TYR A 306 21.99 -6.18 62.33
N GLU A 307 22.23 -5.10 61.57
CA GLU A 307 23.57 -4.48 61.48
C GLU A 307 24.06 -4.00 62.82
N LYS A 308 23.21 -3.39 63.61
CA LYS A 308 23.52 -2.99 65.00
C LYS A 308 23.83 -4.20 65.85
N ALA A 309 23.02 -5.26 65.76
CA ALA A 309 23.25 -6.52 66.43
C ALA A 309 24.62 -7.14 66.04
N LYS A 310 24.91 -7.18 64.75
CA LYS A 310 26.16 -7.72 64.21
C LYS A 310 27.37 -6.91 64.63
N SER A 311 27.29 -5.59 64.65
CA SER A 311 28.37 -4.73 65.11
C SER A 311 28.63 -4.80 66.58
N LEU A 312 27.59 -5.00 67.41
CA LEU A 312 27.69 -5.08 68.87
C LEU A 312 28.04 -6.48 69.37
N PHE A 313 27.48 -7.54 68.72
CA PHE A 313 27.58 -8.90 69.22
C PHE A 313 28.46 -9.82 68.35
N GLY A 314 28.75 -9.47 67.10
CA GLY A 314 29.52 -10.32 66.22
C GLY A 314 30.92 -10.68 66.65
N LYS A 315 31.51 -9.92 67.59
CA LYS A 315 32.85 -10.09 68.13
C LYS A 315 32.89 -10.34 69.68
N THR A 316 31.71 -10.49 70.31
CA THR A 316 31.63 -10.56 71.77
C THR A 316 31.82 -12.00 72.24
N GLU A 317 32.67 -12.19 73.21
CA GLU A 317 32.93 -13.53 73.82
C GLU A 317 31.93 -13.95 74.93
N VAL A 318 31.02 -13.04 75.31
CA VAL A 318 30.05 -13.27 76.39
C VAL A 318 28.97 -14.25 75.92
N GLN A 319 28.83 -15.37 76.62
CA GLN A 319 27.93 -16.49 76.24
C GLN A 319 26.43 -16.05 76.13
N VAL A 320 25.99 -15.16 77.02
CA VAL A 320 24.60 -14.66 77.00
C VAL A 320 24.32 -13.91 75.72
N PHE A 321 25.21 -13.05 75.28
CA PHE A 321 25.07 -12.33 74.03
C PHE A 321 25.18 -13.21 72.79
N LYS A 322 26.05 -14.23 72.83
CA LYS A 322 26.09 -15.24 71.76
C LYS A 322 24.78 -15.95 71.60
N LYS A 323 24.09 -16.26 72.67
CA LYS A 323 22.77 -16.95 72.63
C LYS A 323 21.70 -16.02 71.93
N TYR A 324 21.62 -14.76 72.32
CA TYR A 324 20.67 -13.83 71.70
C TYR A 324 21.04 -13.50 70.22
N TYR A 325 22.32 -13.41 69.92
CA TYR A 325 22.77 -13.22 68.55
C TYR A 325 22.44 -14.46 67.69
N ALA A 326 22.65 -15.69 68.24
CA ALA A 326 22.27 -16.93 67.53
C ALA A 326 20.74 -17.00 67.28
N GLU A 327 19.91 -16.47 68.20
CA GLU A 327 18.47 -16.40 68.03
C GLU A 327 18.10 -15.35 66.99
N VAL A 328 18.79 -14.19 66.95
CA VAL A 328 18.66 -13.20 65.89
C VAL A 328 19.05 -13.77 64.54
N GLU A 329 20.19 -14.49 64.48
CA GLU A 329 20.69 -15.14 63.24
C GLU A 329 19.69 -16.15 62.69
N THR A 330 19.05 -16.96 63.54
CA THR A 330 18.02 -17.91 63.12
C THR A 330 16.79 -17.22 62.51
N ARG A 331 16.36 -16.07 63.09
CA ARG A 331 15.23 -15.28 62.54
C ARG A 331 15.60 -14.56 61.24
N ILE A 332 16.84 -14.13 61.15
CA ILE A 332 17.35 -13.50 59.92
C ILE A 332 17.48 -14.54 58.80
N GLU A 333 17.89 -15.78 59.11
CA GLU A 333 17.93 -16.84 58.12
C GLU A 333 16.53 -17.16 57.57
N ALA A 334 15.55 -17.27 58.48
CA ALA A 334 14.14 -17.43 58.05
C ALA A 334 13.64 -16.26 57.20
N LEU A 335 14.09 -15.01 57.54
CA LEU A 335 13.78 -13.83 56.71
C LEU A 335 14.46 -13.89 55.36
N ARG A 336 15.72 -14.35 55.28
CA ARG A 336 16.42 -14.50 53.98
C ARG A 336 15.70 -15.50 53.09
N GLU A 337 15.26 -16.62 53.63
CA GLU A 337 14.46 -17.60 52.87
C GLU A 337 13.14 -17.01 52.40
N LEU A 338 12.39 -16.30 53.25
CA LEU A 338 11.13 -15.63 52.91
C LEU A 338 11.33 -14.56 51.82
N LEU A 339 12.36 -13.73 51.95
CA LEU A 339 12.65 -12.72 50.97
C LEU A 339 13.12 -13.30 49.63
N LEU A 340 13.85 -14.40 49.66
CA LEU A 340 14.24 -15.14 48.45
C LEU A 340 13.04 -15.75 47.77
N GLU A 341 12.11 -16.38 48.52
CA GLU A 341 10.87 -16.90 48.00
C GLU A 341 10.05 -15.79 47.31
N LYS A 342 9.85 -14.64 48.00
CA LYS A 342 9.16 -13.47 47.42
C LYS A 342 9.87 -12.87 46.21
N LEU A 343 11.21 -12.90 46.19
CA LEU A 343 11.99 -12.44 45.07
C LEU A 343 11.80 -13.35 43.83
N LEU A 344 11.66 -14.66 44.06
CA LEU A 344 11.47 -15.64 43.01
C LEU A 344 10.01 -15.81 42.58
N GLU A 345 9.04 -15.27 43.34
CA GLU A 345 7.65 -15.21 42.96
C GLU A 345 7.49 -14.42 41.65
N THR A 346 6.72 -14.96 40.75
CA THR A 346 6.37 -14.33 39.47
C THR A 346 4.85 -14.29 39.29
N PRO A 347 4.26 -13.18 38.88
CA PRO A 347 4.84 -11.92 38.38
C PRO A 347 5.33 -10.98 39.51
N SER A 348 6.44 -10.32 39.30
CA SER A 348 6.97 -9.30 40.20
C SER A 348 7.42 -8.04 39.45
N THR A 349 7.28 -6.88 40.10
CA THR A 349 7.72 -5.63 39.51
C THR A 349 9.23 -5.46 39.65
N LEU A 350 9.85 -4.74 38.70
CA LEU A 350 11.26 -4.40 38.75
C LEU A 350 11.62 -3.64 40.05
N HIS A 351 10.68 -2.83 40.57
CA HIS A 351 10.85 -2.10 41.84
C HIS A 351 10.92 -3.05 43.01
N ASP A 352 10.02 -4.02 43.11
CA ASP A 352 10.02 -5.01 44.17
C ASP A 352 11.23 -5.91 44.12
N GLN A 353 11.63 -6.33 42.91
CA GLN A 353 12.84 -7.10 42.68
C GLN A 353 14.08 -6.37 43.22
N LYS A 354 14.24 -5.09 42.81
CA LYS A 354 15.35 -4.24 43.29
C LYS A 354 15.32 -4.10 44.81
N ARG A 355 14.14 -3.91 45.39
CA ARG A 355 13.95 -3.78 46.82
C ARG A 355 14.35 -5.06 47.57
N TYR A 356 13.87 -6.22 47.14
CA TYR A 356 14.20 -7.49 47.75
C TYR A 356 15.66 -7.91 47.54
N ILE A 357 16.25 -7.64 46.38
CA ILE A 357 17.67 -7.89 46.15
C ILE A 357 18.52 -7.02 47.08
N ARG A 358 18.16 -5.72 47.28
CA ARG A 358 18.83 -4.83 48.23
C ARG A 358 18.75 -5.42 49.64
N TYR A 359 17.56 -5.80 50.08
CA TYR A 359 17.39 -6.39 51.44
C TYR A 359 18.19 -7.66 51.62
N LEU A 360 18.22 -8.56 50.66
CA LEU A 360 19.01 -9.77 50.72
C LEU A 360 20.53 -9.49 50.71
N SER A 361 20.95 -8.47 49.95
CA SER A 361 22.34 -8.01 49.94
C SER A 361 22.76 -7.42 51.29
N ASP A 362 21.92 -6.56 51.87
CA ASP A 362 22.19 -5.93 53.16
C ASP A 362 22.17 -6.94 54.30
N LEU A 363 21.35 -7.99 54.20
CA LEU A 363 21.33 -9.15 55.12
C LEU A 363 22.46 -10.13 54.86
N HIS A 364 23.35 -9.90 53.89
CA HIS A 364 24.45 -10.80 53.52
C HIS A 364 23.97 -12.25 53.22
N ALA A 365 22.89 -12.37 52.45
CA ALA A 365 22.38 -13.68 52.04
C ALA A 365 23.44 -14.48 51.26
N PRO A 366 23.56 -15.80 51.51
CA PRO A 366 24.50 -16.64 50.80
C PRO A 366 24.14 -16.77 49.31
N GLY A 367 25.14 -16.84 48.45
CA GLY A 367 24.95 -16.97 47.01
C GLY A 367 24.73 -15.62 46.32
N ASP A 368 24.03 -15.69 45.18
CA ASP A 368 23.68 -14.49 44.36
C ASP A 368 22.18 -14.43 44.11
N PRO A 369 21.40 -13.83 45.01
CA PRO A 369 19.96 -13.72 44.87
C PRO A 369 19.54 -12.96 43.62
N ALA A 370 20.31 -11.97 43.16
CA ALA A 370 20.03 -11.21 41.96
C ALA A 370 20.13 -12.10 40.73
N TRP A 371 21.11 -12.96 40.66
CA TRP A 371 21.28 -13.92 39.57
C TRP A 371 20.15 -14.97 39.54
N GLN A 372 19.77 -15.46 40.72
CA GLN A 372 18.63 -16.38 40.86
C GLN A 372 17.33 -15.72 40.40
N CYS A 373 17.12 -14.46 40.72
CA CYS A 373 15.97 -13.69 40.26
C CYS A 373 15.96 -13.55 38.72
N ILE A 374 17.12 -13.28 38.13
CA ILE A 374 17.28 -13.25 36.67
C ILE A 374 16.88 -14.59 36.05
N GLY A 375 17.37 -15.71 36.63
CA GLY A 375 17.01 -17.05 36.19
C GLY A 375 15.52 -17.40 36.36
N ALA A 376 14.88 -16.92 37.41
CA ALA A 376 13.46 -17.11 37.67
C ALA A 376 12.62 -16.30 36.65
N GLN A 377 13.00 -15.05 36.38
CA GLN A 377 12.34 -14.22 35.37
C GLN A 377 12.47 -14.81 33.98
N HIS A 378 13.63 -15.34 33.61
CA HIS A 378 13.84 -16.03 32.35
C HIS A 378 12.88 -17.22 32.18
N ARG A 379 12.81 -18.11 33.18
CA ARG A 379 11.91 -19.25 33.15
C ARG A 379 10.44 -18.84 33.08
N TRP A 380 10.07 -17.80 33.81
CA TRP A 380 8.72 -17.27 33.81
C TRP A 380 8.35 -16.68 32.46
N ILE A 381 9.22 -15.90 31.79
CA ILE A 381 8.99 -15.38 30.45
C ILE A 381 8.72 -16.54 29.47
N LEU A 382 9.55 -17.60 29.52
CA LEU A 382 9.35 -18.78 28.67
C LEU A 382 8.02 -19.48 28.97
N GLN A 383 7.65 -19.63 30.26
CA GLN A 383 6.35 -20.19 30.65
C GLN A 383 5.17 -19.36 30.14
N LEU A 384 5.25 -18.03 30.25
CA LEU A 384 4.23 -17.14 29.72
C LEU A 384 4.08 -17.29 28.21
N MET A 385 5.18 -17.39 27.48
CA MET A 385 5.17 -17.59 26.03
C MET A 385 4.50 -18.92 25.66
N HIS A 386 4.82 -20.02 26.38
CA HIS A 386 4.20 -21.33 26.18
C HIS A 386 2.72 -21.31 26.59
N GLY A 387 2.39 -20.70 27.73
CA GLY A 387 1.01 -20.53 28.21
C GLY A 387 0.15 -19.73 27.27
N CYS A 388 0.72 -18.68 26.65
CA CYS A 388 0.05 -17.90 25.60
C CYS A 388 -0.33 -18.79 24.41
N ARG A 389 0.58 -19.67 23.98
CA ARG A 389 0.31 -20.65 22.92
C ARG A 389 -0.81 -21.61 23.33
N GLU A 390 -0.70 -22.24 24.52
CA GLU A 390 -1.67 -23.23 24.97
C GLU A 390 -3.06 -22.63 25.16
N GLY A 391 -3.16 -21.38 25.63
CA GLY A 391 -4.40 -20.62 25.71
C GLY A 391 -5.02 -20.46 24.33
N CYS A 392 -4.25 -19.94 23.38
CA CYS A 392 -4.73 -19.71 22.03
C CYS A 392 -5.09 -21.01 21.28
N VAL A 393 -4.36 -22.09 21.50
CA VAL A 393 -4.68 -23.41 20.89
C VAL A 393 -5.96 -24.01 21.48
N ARG A 394 -6.23 -23.81 22.75
CA ARG A 394 -7.51 -24.23 23.38
C ARG A 394 -8.69 -23.45 22.83
N ASP A 395 -8.53 -22.15 22.68
CA ASP A 395 -9.56 -21.26 22.12
C ASP A 395 -9.90 -21.63 20.66
N LEU A 396 -8.90 -22.07 19.88
CA LEU A 396 -9.08 -22.51 18.49
C LEU A 396 -10.00 -23.70 18.30
N LYS A 397 -10.07 -24.60 19.27
CA LYS A 397 -10.96 -25.78 19.22
C LYS A 397 -12.44 -25.38 19.28
N ALA A 398 -12.74 -24.17 19.78
CA ALA A 398 -14.09 -23.64 19.94
C ALA A 398 -14.59 -22.84 18.71
N TRP A 399 -13.72 -22.40 17.77
CA TRP A 399 -14.08 -21.46 16.72
C TRP A 399 -13.88 -21.99 15.31
N ARG A 400 -14.80 -21.62 14.38
CA ARG A 400 -14.79 -22.05 12.97
C ARG A 400 -13.72 -21.39 12.11
N CYS A 401 -13.27 -20.18 12.42
CA CYS A 401 -12.30 -19.43 11.63
C CYS A 401 -10.92 -19.40 12.31
N LYS A 402 -9.94 -20.08 11.71
CA LYS A 402 -8.61 -20.33 12.31
C LYS A 402 -7.58 -19.22 12.10
N THR A 403 -7.71 -18.42 11.02
CA THR A 403 -6.69 -17.45 10.60
C THR A 403 -6.56 -16.22 11.51
N PRO A 404 -7.64 -15.48 11.87
CA PRO A 404 -7.49 -14.31 12.72
C PRO A 404 -6.95 -14.64 14.10
N HIS A 405 -7.17 -15.87 14.61
CA HIS A 405 -6.65 -16.31 15.90
C HIS A 405 -5.14 -16.51 15.89
N ARG A 406 -4.56 -16.97 14.78
CA ARG A 406 -3.11 -17.13 14.65
C ARG A 406 -2.40 -15.77 14.61
N VAL A 407 -3.00 -14.80 13.93
CA VAL A 407 -2.50 -13.42 13.92
C VAL A 407 -2.61 -12.79 15.31
N ALA A 408 -3.76 -12.89 15.94
CA ALA A 408 -3.98 -12.43 17.31
C ALA A 408 -3.04 -13.10 18.32
N PHE A 409 -2.68 -14.38 18.11
CA PHE A 409 -1.66 -15.06 18.89
C PHE A 409 -0.30 -14.37 18.75
N VAL A 410 0.14 -14.07 17.52
CA VAL A 410 1.42 -13.39 17.30
C VAL A 410 1.42 -12.01 17.94
N GLU A 411 0.34 -11.26 17.83
CA GLU A 411 0.20 -9.96 18.51
C GLU A 411 0.25 -10.08 20.03
N LYS A 412 -0.43 -11.07 20.60
CA LYS A 412 -0.37 -11.31 22.05
C LYS A 412 1.04 -11.71 22.49
N LEU A 413 1.68 -12.58 21.71
CA LEU A 413 3.03 -13.07 22.00
C LEU A 413 4.07 -11.93 21.91
N THR A 414 4.00 -11.10 20.88
CA THR A 414 4.90 -9.94 20.73
C THR A 414 4.67 -8.90 21.82
N LYS A 415 3.41 -8.58 22.14
CA LYS A 415 3.07 -7.70 23.27
C LYS A 415 3.61 -8.24 24.60
N LEU A 416 3.52 -9.54 24.83
CA LEU A 416 4.07 -10.17 26.01
C LEU A 416 5.58 -10.01 26.08
N VAL A 417 6.30 -10.32 25.00
CA VAL A 417 7.76 -10.15 24.94
C VAL A 417 8.14 -8.68 25.16
N LEU A 418 7.47 -7.74 24.48
CA LEU A 418 7.74 -6.32 24.63
C LEU A 418 7.40 -5.76 26.01
N SER A 419 6.47 -6.38 26.75
CA SER A 419 6.14 -5.97 28.11
C SER A 419 7.14 -6.50 29.14
N GLN A 420 7.70 -7.71 28.94
CA GLN A 420 8.54 -8.37 29.92
C GLN A 420 10.05 -8.19 29.69
N LEU A 421 10.48 -8.24 28.43
CA LEU A 421 11.89 -8.21 28.09
C LEU A 421 12.60 -6.92 28.51
N PRO A 422 11.99 -5.70 28.39
CA PRO A 422 12.62 -4.46 28.85
C PRO A 422 12.91 -4.47 30.35
N ASN A 423 12.00 -5.02 31.15
CA ASN A 423 12.23 -5.14 32.60
C ASN A 423 13.33 -6.15 32.91
N PHE A 424 13.34 -7.25 32.17
CA PHE A 424 14.38 -8.26 32.28
C PHE A 424 15.76 -7.70 31.87
N TRP A 425 15.81 -6.90 30.79
CA TRP A 425 17.03 -6.21 30.38
C TRP A 425 17.48 -5.14 31.37
N LYS A 426 16.55 -4.33 31.87
CA LYS A 426 16.85 -3.32 32.91
C LYS A 426 17.34 -3.96 34.21
N LEU A 427 16.81 -5.13 34.58
CA LEU A 427 17.27 -5.90 35.74
C LEU A 427 18.73 -6.32 35.52
N TRP A 428 19.07 -6.83 34.33
CA TRP A 428 20.43 -7.19 33.96
C TRP A 428 21.39 -6.02 34.00
N ILE A 429 21.01 -4.88 33.37
CA ILE A 429 21.83 -3.65 33.38
C ILE A 429 22.07 -3.21 34.83
N SER A 430 21.02 -3.24 35.65
CA SER A 430 21.14 -2.86 37.06
C SER A 430 22.04 -3.83 37.83
N TYR A 431 22.08 -5.11 37.43
CA TYR A 431 23.00 -6.10 37.98
C TYR A 431 24.45 -5.80 37.60
N VAL A 432 24.73 -5.56 36.32
CA VAL A 432 26.08 -5.28 35.82
C VAL A 432 26.62 -3.95 36.36
N ASN A 433 25.78 -2.93 36.40
CA ASN A 433 26.19 -1.61 36.92
C ASN A 433 26.27 -1.54 38.46
N GLY A 434 25.96 -2.60 39.13
CA GLY A 434 26.02 -2.62 40.60
C GLY A 434 24.88 -1.85 41.30
N SER A 435 23.97 -1.20 40.55
CA SER A 435 22.88 -0.40 41.12
C SER A 435 21.82 -1.18 41.90
N LEU A 436 21.91 -2.51 41.88
CA LEU A 436 21.08 -3.40 42.68
C LEU A 436 21.58 -3.58 44.12
N PHE A 437 22.83 -3.21 44.38
CA PHE A 437 23.49 -3.44 45.63
C PHE A 437 23.67 -2.11 46.39
N SER A 438 23.63 -2.14 47.71
CA SER A 438 23.94 -0.95 48.51
C SER A 438 25.45 -0.62 48.49
N GLU A 439 25.79 0.66 48.68
CA GLU A 439 27.20 1.15 48.68
C GLU A 439 28.09 0.42 49.72
N THR A 440 27.48 -0.14 50.78
CA THR A 440 28.18 -0.88 51.80
C THR A 440 28.62 -2.30 51.38
N ALA A 441 27.90 -2.89 50.43
CA ALA A 441 28.23 -4.23 49.93
C ALA A 441 29.33 -4.20 48.82
N GLU A 442 29.61 -3.05 48.24
CA GLU A 442 30.65 -2.89 47.20
C GLU A 442 32.07 -3.17 47.69
N LYS A 443 32.35 -2.90 48.95
CA LYS A 443 33.72 -2.96 49.45
C LYS A 443 34.27 -4.37 49.73
N SER A 444 33.43 -5.38 49.90
CA SER A 444 33.87 -6.75 50.27
C SER A 444 33.84 -7.78 49.15
N GLY A 445 33.22 -7.46 47.99
CA GLY A 445 32.93 -8.43 46.93
C GLY A 445 33.54 -8.21 45.57
N HIS A 446 34.33 -7.12 45.39
CA HIS A 446 34.79 -6.68 44.05
C HIS A 446 35.68 -7.69 43.31
N ILE A 447 36.45 -8.50 44.00
CA ILE A 447 37.45 -9.40 43.37
C ILE A 447 36.80 -10.72 42.86
N GLU A 448 35.84 -11.24 43.54
CA GLU A 448 35.12 -12.48 43.10
C GLU A 448 34.06 -12.19 42.05
N ARG A 449 33.41 -11.02 42.09
CA ARG A 449 32.42 -10.61 41.06
C ARG A 449 33.04 -10.46 39.70
N SER A 450 34.27 -9.90 39.59
CA SER A 450 34.91 -9.64 38.29
C SER A 450 35.20 -10.91 37.49
N LYS A 451 35.51 -12.03 38.14
CA LYS A 451 35.76 -13.32 37.48
C LYS A 451 34.47 -13.98 36.98
N ASN A 452 33.35 -13.76 37.65
CA ASN A 452 32.08 -14.39 37.29
C ASN A 452 31.24 -13.55 36.28
N VAL A 453 31.53 -12.25 36.14
CA VAL A 453 30.73 -11.35 35.30
C VAL A 453 30.76 -11.77 33.84
N ARG A 454 31.90 -12.19 33.29
CA ARG A 454 32.00 -12.66 31.89
C ARG A 454 31.21 -13.94 31.66
N GLN A 455 31.27 -14.89 32.60
CA GLN A 455 30.51 -16.12 32.49
C GLN A 455 28.99 -15.81 32.54
N ARG A 456 28.57 -14.98 33.51
CA ARG A 456 27.17 -14.56 33.63
C ARG A 456 26.68 -13.75 32.47
N GLN A 457 27.55 -12.93 31.87
CA GLN A 457 27.23 -12.20 30.62
C GLN A 457 26.94 -13.17 29.47
N ASN A 458 27.74 -14.22 29.34
CA ASN A 458 27.49 -15.28 28.36
C ASN A 458 26.21 -16.06 28.66
N ASP A 459 25.96 -16.35 29.91
CA ASP A 459 24.76 -17.08 30.32
C ASP A 459 23.51 -16.23 30.15
N PHE A 460 23.58 -14.94 30.47
CA PHE A 460 22.50 -14.00 30.17
C PHE A 460 22.25 -13.85 28.67
N LYS A 461 23.32 -13.79 27.87
CA LYS A 461 23.22 -13.77 26.40
C LYS A 461 22.48 -15.03 25.91
N LYS A 462 22.78 -16.22 26.47
CA LYS A 462 22.07 -17.45 26.14
C LYS A 462 20.59 -17.38 26.52
N MET A 463 20.27 -16.83 27.70
CA MET A 463 18.88 -16.67 28.14
C MET A 463 18.08 -15.78 27.16
N ILE A 464 18.64 -14.66 26.73
CA ILE A 464 18.01 -13.81 25.69
C ILE A 464 17.86 -14.58 24.38
N GLN A 465 18.90 -15.31 23.99
CA GLN A 465 18.86 -16.12 22.76
C GLN A 465 17.76 -17.19 22.83
N GLU A 466 17.58 -17.83 23.97
CA GLU A 466 16.50 -18.82 24.19
C GLU A 466 15.12 -18.17 24.07
N VAL A 467 14.92 -16.97 24.64
CA VAL A 467 13.67 -16.22 24.51
C VAL A 467 13.41 -15.85 23.04
N MET A 468 14.43 -15.37 22.32
CA MET A 468 14.31 -15.04 20.90
C MET A 468 14.03 -16.28 20.06
N GLN A 469 14.73 -17.38 20.29
CA GLN A 469 14.48 -18.64 19.59
C GLN A 469 13.10 -19.21 19.90
N CYS A 470 12.63 -19.07 21.14
CA CYS A 470 11.28 -19.47 21.53
C CYS A 470 10.23 -18.63 20.77
N LEU A 471 10.41 -17.31 20.72
CA LEU A 471 9.55 -16.41 19.94
C LEU A 471 9.50 -16.86 18.48
N VAL A 472 10.66 -17.02 17.86
CA VAL A 472 10.76 -17.42 16.44
C VAL A 472 10.12 -18.78 16.21
N LYS A 473 10.38 -19.77 17.05
CA LYS A 473 9.78 -21.12 16.94
C LYS A 473 8.26 -21.10 17.06
N LEU A 474 7.73 -20.33 18.02
CA LEU A 474 6.29 -20.22 18.23
C LEU A 474 5.59 -19.51 17.06
N VAL A 475 6.19 -18.44 16.53
CA VAL A 475 5.66 -17.72 15.36
C VAL A 475 5.76 -18.59 14.10
N ARG A 476 6.91 -19.26 13.87
CA ARG A 476 7.06 -20.19 12.73
C ARG A 476 6.02 -21.31 12.80
N GLY A 477 5.85 -21.93 13.97
CA GLY A 477 4.87 -22.99 14.15
C GLY A 477 3.42 -22.56 13.92
N ALA A 478 3.09 -21.28 14.17
CA ALA A 478 1.76 -20.74 13.95
C ALA A 478 1.49 -20.36 12.48
N LEU A 479 2.50 -19.87 11.75
CA LEU A 479 2.31 -19.19 10.48
C LEU A 479 2.92 -19.90 9.27
N LEU A 480 4.04 -20.59 9.45
CA LEU A 480 4.73 -21.24 8.34
C LEU A 480 4.36 -22.73 8.24
N PRO A 481 4.20 -23.24 7.02
CA PRO A 481 4.02 -24.68 6.82
C PRO A 481 5.30 -25.41 7.25
N LEU A 482 5.13 -26.52 7.93
CA LEU A 482 6.24 -27.42 8.28
C LEU A 482 6.91 -27.90 6.99
N GLY A 483 8.21 -27.64 6.86
CA GLY A 483 8.99 -28.13 5.74
C GLY A 483 9.03 -29.67 5.74
N ALA A 484 9.00 -30.26 4.54
CA ALA A 484 9.01 -31.72 4.35
C ALA A 484 10.25 -32.43 4.89
N ALA A 485 11.26 -31.68 5.39
CA ALA A 485 12.54 -32.21 5.88
C ALA A 485 12.55 -32.56 7.37
N GLU A 486 11.57 -32.08 8.16
CA GLU A 486 11.47 -32.48 9.58
C GLU A 486 10.50 -33.65 9.72
N GLY A 487 10.96 -34.77 9.23
CA GLY A 487 10.26 -36.06 9.36
C GLY A 487 10.12 -36.48 10.80
N SER A 488 8.94 -36.92 11.12
CA SER A 488 8.51 -37.73 12.26
C SER A 488 8.56 -37.10 13.66
N GLY A 489 7.39 -36.90 14.16
CA GLY A 489 7.09 -37.12 15.55
C GLY A 489 7.06 -35.88 16.44
N ARG A 490 5.89 -35.38 16.54
CA ARG A 490 5.35 -34.30 17.36
C ARG A 490 5.22 -32.98 16.64
N GLN A 491 4.01 -32.74 16.20
CA GLN A 491 3.57 -31.42 15.75
C GLN A 491 4.02 -30.35 16.74
N LEU A 492 5.10 -29.64 16.39
CA LEU A 492 5.58 -28.49 17.13
C LEU A 492 4.46 -27.44 17.10
N GLY A 493 3.61 -27.45 18.11
CA GLY A 493 2.71 -26.35 18.36
C GLY A 493 1.24 -26.64 18.49
N GLY A 494 0.73 -27.83 18.20
CA GLY A 494 -0.70 -28.12 18.36
C GLY A 494 -1.64 -27.34 17.44
N TRP A 495 -1.11 -26.68 16.40
CA TRP A 495 -1.88 -25.98 15.40
C TRP A 495 -2.37 -26.96 14.34
N GLU A 496 -3.63 -27.42 14.46
CA GLU A 496 -4.24 -28.32 13.48
C GLU A 496 -4.67 -27.57 12.21
N GLY A 497 -4.36 -28.14 11.04
CA GLY A 497 -4.76 -27.67 9.71
C GLY A 497 -3.80 -26.68 9.05
N LYS A 498 -3.84 -26.67 7.71
CA LYS A 498 -3.10 -25.67 6.91
C LYS A 498 -3.63 -24.29 7.24
N ALA A 499 -2.76 -23.35 7.58
CA ALA A 499 -3.13 -21.95 7.68
C ALA A 499 -3.23 -21.37 6.28
N GLU A 500 -4.42 -21.12 5.81
CA GLU A 500 -4.65 -20.27 4.65
C GLU A 500 -4.53 -18.80 5.09
N LEU A 501 -3.31 -18.36 5.32
CA LEU A 501 -3.03 -16.98 5.65
C LEU A 501 -3.01 -16.18 4.36
N SER A 502 -3.94 -15.26 4.22
CA SER A 502 -3.93 -14.30 3.11
C SER A 502 -2.78 -13.30 3.23
N GLY A 503 -2.37 -12.71 2.11
CA GLY A 503 -1.30 -11.70 2.06
C GLY A 503 -1.46 -10.56 3.07
N PRO A 504 -2.65 -9.94 3.22
CA PRO A 504 -2.87 -8.86 4.19
C PRO A 504 -2.60 -9.25 5.64
N TRP A 505 -2.97 -10.46 6.06
CA TRP A 505 -2.67 -10.94 7.40
C TRP A 505 -1.18 -11.14 7.64
N LEU A 506 -0.47 -11.69 6.65
CA LEU A 506 0.99 -11.84 6.72
C LEU A 506 1.70 -10.48 6.73
N ALA A 507 1.25 -9.53 5.93
CA ALA A 507 1.80 -8.17 5.91
C ALA A 507 1.63 -7.48 7.27
N HIS A 508 0.49 -7.65 7.92
CA HIS A 508 0.23 -7.14 9.27
C HIS A 508 1.17 -7.76 10.31
N VAL A 509 1.36 -9.07 10.25
CA VAL A 509 2.31 -9.77 11.15
C VAL A 509 3.75 -9.31 10.92
N ILE A 510 4.16 -9.16 9.67
CA ILE A 510 5.50 -8.65 9.33
C ILE A 510 5.71 -7.27 9.94
N GLN A 511 4.73 -6.38 9.82
CA GLN A 511 4.80 -5.05 10.43
C GLN A 511 4.89 -5.12 11.96
N THR A 512 4.11 -6.00 12.58
CA THR A 512 4.17 -6.24 14.03
C THR A 512 5.54 -6.73 14.48
N LEU A 513 6.16 -7.64 13.73
CA LEU A 513 7.50 -8.15 14.04
C LEU A 513 8.60 -7.11 13.76
N ARG A 514 8.44 -6.26 12.75
CA ARG A 514 9.34 -5.13 12.49
C ARG A 514 9.33 -4.14 13.65
N LEU A 515 8.15 -3.76 14.12
CA LEU A 515 8.01 -2.90 15.29
C LEU A 515 8.59 -3.57 16.56
N THR A 516 8.42 -4.88 16.69
CA THR A 516 9.02 -5.65 17.78
C THR A 516 10.54 -5.60 17.69
N TYR A 517 11.11 -5.84 16.52
CA TYR A 517 12.55 -5.74 16.29
C TYR A 517 13.08 -4.34 16.61
N GLU A 518 12.45 -3.30 16.10
CA GLU A 518 12.84 -1.90 16.35
C GLU A 518 12.80 -1.57 17.85
N SER A 519 11.76 -2.04 18.53
CA SER A 519 11.61 -1.86 19.97
C SER A 519 12.69 -2.59 20.77
N LEU A 520 13.06 -3.79 20.34
CA LEU A 520 14.12 -4.58 20.98
C LEU A 520 15.52 -4.02 20.65
N ALA A 521 15.72 -3.54 19.45
CA ALA A 521 16.96 -2.88 19.06
C ALA A 521 17.19 -1.57 19.85
N ALA A 522 16.12 -0.87 20.21
CA ALA A 522 16.18 0.31 21.08
C ALA A 522 16.66 0.01 22.50
N LEU A 523 16.60 -1.25 22.95
CA LEU A 523 17.16 -1.69 24.24
C LEU A 523 18.66 -1.96 24.20
N GLU A 524 19.32 -1.72 23.05
CA GLU A 524 20.76 -2.01 22.86
C GLU A 524 21.12 -3.49 23.00
N ILE A 525 20.17 -4.39 22.71
CA ILE A 525 20.40 -5.81 22.61
C ILE A 525 21.35 -6.08 21.44
N PRO A 526 22.41 -6.91 21.62
CA PRO A 526 23.35 -7.23 20.56
C PRO A 526 22.67 -7.71 19.27
N ASN A 527 23.08 -7.18 18.12
CA ASN A 527 22.46 -7.45 16.83
C ASN A 527 22.48 -8.94 16.43
N ASP A 528 23.49 -9.69 16.88
CA ASP A 528 23.59 -11.13 16.66
C ASP A 528 22.45 -11.94 17.31
N LEU A 529 21.90 -11.45 18.43
CA LEU A 529 20.72 -12.05 19.07
C LEU A 529 19.42 -11.68 18.37
N LEU A 530 19.37 -10.51 17.73
CA LEU A 530 18.20 -10.03 16.99
C LEU A 530 18.16 -10.58 15.55
N GLN A 531 19.27 -11.14 15.06
CA GLN A 531 19.34 -11.71 13.70
C GLN A 531 18.28 -12.79 13.47
N THR A 532 17.99 -13.59 14.46
CA THR A 532 16.96 -14.65 14.35
C THR A 532 15.56 -14.10 14.08
N ILE A 533 15.27 -12.88 14.56
CA ILE A 533 14.01 -12.19 14.26
C ILE A 533 14.03 -11.64 12.83
N GLN A 534 15.17 -11.11 12.38
CA GLN A 534 15.32 -10.65 10.99
C GLN A 534 15.18 -11.81 10.01
N ASP A 535 15.75 -12.95 10.29
CA ASP A 535 15.61 -14.17 9.48
C ASP A 535 14.14 -14.63 9.45
N LEU A 536 13.43 -14.57 10.57
CA LEU A 536 11.99 -14.85 10.61
C LEU A 536 11.19 -13.85 9.78
N VAL A 537 11.50 -12.56 9.89
CA VAL A 537 10.84 -11.51 9.09
C VAL A 537 11.08 -11.77 7.61
N LEU A 538 12.29 -12.13 7.22
CA LEU A 538 12.63 -12.49 5.83
C LEU A 538 11.79 -13.67 5.35
N ASP A 539 11.71 -14.75 6.12
CA ASP A 539 10.93 -15.95 5.77
C ASP A 539 9.44 -15.61 5.60
N LEU A 540 8.90 -14.77 6.49
CA LEU A 540 7.51 -14.32 6.41
C LEU A 540 7.27 -13.38 5.23
N ARG A 541 8.23 -12.51 4.90
CA ARG A 541 8.18 -11.64 3.72
C ARG A 541 8.16 -12.48 2.45
N VAL A 542 9.05 -13.45 2.34
CA VAL A 542 9.07 -14.40 1.23
C VAL A 542 7.72 -15.12 1.14
N ARG A 543 7.24 -15.66 2.24
CA ARG A 543 5.94 -16.36 2.27
C ARG A 543 4.78 -15.46 1.89
N CYS A 544 4.79 -14.21 2.34
CA CYS A 544 3.77 -13.21 1.99
C CYS A 544 3.73 -12.96 0.48
N VAL A 545 4.89 -12.79 -0.14
CA VAL A 545 4.99 -12.61 -1.60
C VAL A 545 4.43 -13.82 -2.33
N LEU A 546 4.88 -15.03 -1.96
CA LEU A 546 4.44 -16.27 -2.61
C LEU A 546 2.91 -16.48 -2.48
N VAL A 547 2.38 -16.31 -1.27
CA VAL A 547 0.93 -16.46 -1.01
C VAL A 547 0.12 -15.41 -1.75
N THR A 548 0.56 -14.16 -1.77
CA THR A 548 -0.14 -13.09 -2.49
C THR A 548 -0.19 -13.37 -3.98
N LEU A 549 0.92 -13.81 -4.58
CA LEU A 549 0.94 -14.18 -6.00
C LEU A 549 0.06 -15.40 -6.30
N GLN A 550 0.03 -16.40 -5.41
CA GLN A 550 -0.86 -17.56 -5.54
C GLN A 550 -2.33 -17.14 -5.50
N HIS A 551 -2.73 -16.31 -4.52
CA HIS A 551 -4.10 -15.79 -4.43
C HIS A 551 -4.45 -14.90 -5.62
N THR A 552 -3.49 -14.10 -6.10
CA THR A 552 -3.69 -13.31 -7.33
C THR A 552 -4.03 -14.22 -8.51
N ALA A 553 -3.34 -15.36 -8.67
CA ALA A 553 -3.65 -16.32 -9.71
C ALA A 553 -5.07 -16.93 -9.55
N GLU A 554 -5.49 -17.18 -8.30
CA GLU A 554 -6.85 -17.66 -8.01
C GLU A 554 -7.92 -16.60 -8.30
N ASP A 555 -7.67 -15.35 -7.94
CA ASP A 555 -8.56 -14.23 -8.22
C ASP A 555 -8.70 -14.00 -9.72
N ILE A 556 -7.61 -14.16 -10.47
CA ILE A 556 -7.61 -14.06 -11.93
C ILE A 556 -8.47 -15.16 -12.57
N LYS A 557 -8.42 -16.39 -12.05
CA LYS A 557 -9.32 -17.46 -12.52
C LYS A 557 -10.80 -17.07 -12.43
N ARG A 558 -11.16 -16.32 -11.38
CA ARG A 558 -12.53 -15.85 -11.17
C ARG A 558 -12.92 -14.67 -12.06
N LEU A 559 -11.96 -14.02 -12.73
CA LEU A 559 -12.26 -12.92 -13.65
C LEU A 559 -13.05 -13.42 -14.87
N ALA A 560 -12.76 -14.62 -15.38
CA ALA A 560 -13.47 -15.23 -16.49
C ALA A 560 -14.95 -15.50 -16.19
N GLU A 561 -15.30 -15.78 -14.92
CA GLU A 561 -16.68 -16.01 -14.50
C GLU A 561 -17.52 -14.73 -14.49
N LYS A 562 -16.86 -13.58 -14.41
CA LYS A 562 -17.46 -12.24 -14.30
C LYS A 562 -17.40 -11.45 -15.60
N GLU A 563 -17.11 -12.14 -16.73
CA GLU A 563 -17.07 -11.46 -18.04
C GLU A 563 -18.49 -11.11 -18.47
N ASP A 564 -18.69 -9.82 -18.74
CA ASP A 564 -19.98 -9.24 -19.13
C ASP A 564 -20.13 -9.06 -20.64
N TRP A 565 -19.04 -9.31 -21.37
CA TRP A 565 -18.96 -9.19 -22.83
C TRP A 565 -19.31 -7.79 -23.36
N VAL A 566 -19.30 -6.79 -22.52
CA VAL A 566 -19.50 -5.40 -22.94
C VAL A 566 -18.21 -4.88 -23.56
N VAL A 567 -18.26 -4.56 -24.85
CA VAL A 567 -17.12 -4.02 -25.59
C VAL A 567 -17.19 -2.50 -25.68
N ASP A 568 -16.04 -1.86 -25.64
CA ASP A 568 -15.88 -0.44 -25.87
C ASP A 568 -15.82 -0.10 -27.37
N SER A 569 -15.53 1.17 -27.70
CA SER A 569 -15.39 1.65 -29.07
C SER A 569 -14.20 1.04 -29.85
N GLU A 570 -13.26 0.43 -29.15
CA GLU A 570 -12.06 -0.22 -29.70
C GLU A 570 -12.23 -1.75 -29.81
N GLY A 571 -13.34 -2.28 -29.37
CA GLY A 571 -13.64 -3.71 -29.39
C GLY A 571 -13.00 -4.47 -28.22
N LEU A 572 -12.74 -3.80 -27.13
CA LEU A 572 -12.12 -4.34 -25.95
C LEU A 572 -13.15 -4.52 -24.83
N THR A 573 -13.03 -5.60 -24.08
CA THR A 573 -13.80 -5.74 -22.83
C THR A 573 -13.05 -5.13 -21.66
N SER A 574 -13.71 -5.02 -20.52
CA SER A 574 -13.08 -4.60 -19.27
C SER A 574 -12.05 -5.61 -18.73
N LEU A 575 -12.00 -6.83 -19.30
CA LEU A 575 -11.20 -7.93 -18.77
C LEU A 575 -9.68 -7.65 -18.72
N PRO A 576 -9.03 -7.14 -19.79
CA PRO A 576 -7.62 -6.77 -19.74
C PRO A 576 -7.31 -5.74 -18.65
N CYS A 577 -8.14 -4.70 -18.52
CA CYS A 577 -7.99 -3.68 -17.48
C CYS A 577 -8.22 -4.24 -16.07
N ARG A 578 -9.18 -5.15 -15.90
CA ARG A 578 -9.43 -5.84 -14.62
C ARG A 578 -8.25 -6.73 -14.25
N PHE A 579 -7.67 -7.42 -15.22
CA PHE A 579 -6.48 -8.24 -15.01
C PHE A 579 -5.29 -7.38 -14.59
N GLU A 580 -4.97 -6.34 -15.36
CA GLU A 580 -3.89 -5.42 -15.03
C GLU A 580 -4.08 -4.83 -13.63
N ARG A 581 -5.28 -4.34 -13.35
CA ARG A 581 -5.62 -3.79 -12.03
C ARG A 581 -5.46 -4.81 -10.91
N CYS A 582 -5.86 -6.06 -11.13
CA CYS A 582 -5.73 -7.13 -10.15
C CYS A 582 -4.25 -7.36 -9.81
N VAL A 583 -3.39 -7.47 -10.82
CA VAL A 583 -1.94 -7.64 -10.64
C VAL A 583 -1.32 -6.41 -9.97
N VAL A 584 -1.65 -5.21 -10.44
CA VAL A 584 -1.12 -3.95 -9.88
C VAL A 584 -1.51 -3.77 -8.42
N LEU A 585 -2.78 -4.03 -8.07
CA LEU A 585 -3.23 -3.95 -6.67
C LEU A 585 -2.52 -4.98 -5.79
N SER A 586 -2.28 -6.17 -6.30
CA SER A 586 -1.51 -7.20 -5.59
C SER A 586 -0.06 -6.74 -5.34
N LEU A 587 0.60 -6.19 -6.36
CA LEU A 587 1.95 -5.65 -6.22
C LEU A 587 2.00 -4.45 -5.27
N GLN A 588 1.01 -3.57 -5.34
CA GLN A 588 0.89 -2.44 -4.42
C GLN A 588 0.71 -2.91 -2.96
N SER A 589 -0.07 -3.97 -2.75
CA SER A 589 -0.23 -4.56 -1.41
C SER A 589 1.08 -5.12 -0.85
N LEU A 590 1.98 -5.57 -1.74
CA LEU A 590 3.29 -6.09 -1.38
C LEU A 590 4.34 -5.00 -1.16
N ARG A 591 4.07 -3.75 -1.52
CA ARG A 591 5.06 -2.66 -1.45
C ARG A 591 5.74 -2.58 -0.08
N GLY A 592 4.96 -2.54 1.00
CA GLY A 592 5.50 -2.48 2.36
C GLY A 592 6.26 -3.74 2.81
N VAL A 593 5.99 -4.88 2.16
CA VAL A 593 6.67 -6.15 2.41
C VAL A 593 7.99 -6.24 1.64
N LEU A 594 8.00 -5.73 0.40
CA LEU A 594 9.20 -5.72 -0.46
C LEU A 594 10.20 -4.66 -0.05
N GLU A 595 9.73 -3.54 0.51
CA GLU A 595 10.58 -2.48 0.99
C GLU A 595 11.50 -2.99 2.11
N CYS A 596 12.81 -2.85 1.90
CA CYS A 596 13.82 -3.24 2.88
C CYS A 596 14.09 -2.08 3.84
N LYS A 597 13.91 -2.33 5.12
CA LYS A 597 14.38 -1.41 6.16
C LYS A 597 15.89 -1.55 6.36
N PRO A 598 16.56 -0.54 6.95
CA PRO A 598 17.98 -0.61 7.23
C PRO A 598 18.34 -1.88 8.02
N GLY A 599 19.24 -2.71 7.47
CA GLY A 599 19.66 -3.98 8.06
C GLY A 599 18.83 -5.20 7.68
N GLU A 600 17.72 -5.04 6.95
CA GLU A 600 16.96 -6.18 6.43
C GLU A 600 17.54 -6.70 5.11
N ALA A 601 17.54 -8.01 4.96
CA ALA A 601 17.90 -8.67 3.70
C ALA A 601 16.78 -8.50 2.65
N SER A 602 17.15 -8.46 1.37
CA SER A 602 16.18 -8.46 0.27
C SER A 602 15.44 -9.79 0.19
N VAL A 603 14.14 -9.74 -0.10
CA VAL A 603 13.32 -10.93 -0.38
C VAL A 603 13.89 -11.73 -1.55
N PHE A 604 14.52 -11.04 -2.50
CA PHE A 604 15.13 -11.62 -3.68
C PHE A 604 16.60 -11.99 -3.50
N GLN A 605 17.09 -12.14 -2.29
CA GLN A 605 18.51 -12.49 -2.04
C GLN A 605 18.82 -13.93 -2.45
N HIS A 606 17.89 -14.87 -2.24
CA HIS A 606 18.11 -16.28 -2.54
C HIS A 606 17.63 -16.64 -3.95
N PRO A 607 18.49 -17.31 -4.77
CA PRO A 607 18.12 -17.69 -6.13
C PRO A 607 16.87 -18.57 -6.21
N LYS A 608 16.67 -19.44 -5.23
CA LYS A 608 15.47 -20.29 -5.14
C LYS A 608 14.20 -19.46 -5.01
N THR A 609 14.20 -18.44 -4.15
CA THR A 609 13.06 -17.53 -3.99
C THR A 609 12.80 -16.72 -5.25
N GLN A 610 13.88 -16.27 -5.92
CA GLN A 610 13.76 -15.57 -7.21
C GLN A 610 13.07 -16.45 -8.24
N GLU A 611 13.49 -17.72 -8.35
CA GLU A 611 12.90 -18.67 -9.30
C GLU A 611 11.45 -19.00 -8.96
N GLU A 612 11.12 -19.22 -7.68
CA GLU A 612 9.72 -19.47 -7.24
C GLU A 612 8.81 -18.27 -7.54
N VAL A 613 9.27 -17.05 -7.26
CA VAL A 613 8.52 -15.82 -7.54
C VAL A 613 8.38 -15.61 -9.05
N CYS A 614 9.44 -15.83 -9.82
CA CYS A 614 9.42 -15.78 -11.28
C CYS A 614 8.39 -16.77 -11.85
N GLN A 615 8.40 -18.01 -11.35
CA GLN A 615 7.49 -19.05 -11.79
C GLN A 615 6.03 -18.72 -11.44
N LEU A 616 5.77 -18.18 -10.24
CA LEU A 616 4.42 -17.73 -9.85
C LEU A 616 3.98 -16.54 -10.70
N SER A 617 4.86 -15.62 -11.03
CA SER A 617 4.57 -14.50 -11.92
C SER A 617 4.21 -14.97 -13.32
N ILE A 618 4.96 -15.94 -13.86
CA ILE A 618 4.62 -16.61 -15.13
C ILE A 618 3.26 -17.29 -15.01
N ASN A 619 3.01 -18.01 -13.92
CA ASN A 619 1.74 -18.69 -13.69
C ASN A 619 0.55 -17.71 -13.67
N ILE A 620 0.69 -16.54 -13.07
CA ILE A 620 -0.32 -15.48 -13.09
C ILE A 620 -0.71 -15.11 -14.52
N MET A 621 0.28 -14.90 -15.38
CA MET A 621 0.07 -14.55 -16.77
C MET A 621 -0.57 -15.71 -17.54
N GLN A 622 -0.08 -16.94 -17.34
CA GLN A 622 -0.59 -18.15 -18.00
C GLN A 622 -2.01 -18.48 -17.58
N VAL A 623 -2.34 -18.30 -16.29
CA VAL A 623 -3.71 -18.49 -15.80
C VAL A 623 -4.68 -17.55 -16.50
N PHE A 624 -4.27 -16.29 -16.72
CA PHE A 624 -5.12 -15.35 -17.45
C PHE A 624 -5.27 -15.74 -18.93
N ILE A 625 -4.18 -16.15 -19.58
CA ILE A 625 -4.23 -16.66 -20.95
C ILE A 625 -5.16 -17.88 -21.03
N TYR A 626 -5.11 -18.78 -20.05
CA TYR A 626 -6.02 -19.92 -19.96
C TYR A 626 -7.48 -19.50 -19.75
N CYS A 627 -7.72 -18.44 -18.97
CA CYS A 627 -9.07 -17.86 -18.84
C CYS A 627 -9.60 -17.36 -20.18
N LEU A 628 -8.76 -16.70 -20.98
CA LEU A 628 -9.14 -16.26 -22.34
C LEU A 628 -9.45 -17.45 -23.24
N GLU A 629 -8.65 -18.51 -23.18
CA GLU A 629 -8.91 -19.76 -23.92
C GLU A 629 -10.24 -20.39 -23.52
N GLN A 630 -10.53 -20.48 -22.22
CA GLN A 630 -11.81 -20.98 -21.74
C GLN A 630 -13.00 -20.13 -22.17
N LEU A 631 -12.84 -18.80 -22.17
CA LEU A 631 -13.88 -17.87 -22.63
C LEU A 631 -14.18 -18.05 -24.11
N SER A 632 -13.17 -18.36 -24.92
CA SER A 632 -13.31 -18.60 -26.36
C SER A 632 -14.01 -19.92 -26.67
N THR A 633 -13.88 -20.93 -25.79
CA THR A 633 -14.40 -22.31 -26.03
C THR A 633 -15.71 -22.61 -25.32
N LYS A 634 -16.26 -21.67 -24.52
CA LYS A 634 -17.56 -21.86 -23.87
C LYS A 634 -18.62 -22.15 -24.93
N PRO A 635 -19.32 -23.30 -24.88
CA PRO A 635 -20.43 -23.56 -25.76
C PRO A 635 -21.51 -22.51 -25.57
N ASP A 636 -22.24 -22.21 -26.65
CA ASP A 636 -23.45 -21.38 -26.54
C ASP A 636 -24.36 -22.08 -25.54
N ALA A 637 -24.80 -21.39 -24.51
CA ALA A 637 -25.68 -21.98 -23.51
C ALA A 637 -26.93 -22.52 -24.24
N ASP A 638 -27.10 -23.84 -24.19
CA ASP A 638 -28.29 -24.50 -24.73
C ASP A 638 -29.53 -23.82 -24.13
N VAL A 639 -30.34 -23.26 -25.00
CA VAL A 639 -31.61 -22.61 -24.70
C VAL A 639 -32.65 -23.63 -24.22
N ASP A 640 -32.27 -24.87 -23.98
CA ASP A 640 -33.14 -25.99 -23.63
C ASP A 640 -33.01 -26.41 -22.17
N THR A 641 -33.32 -25.55 -21.20
CA THR A 641 -33.86 -26.00 -19.89
C THR A 641 -34.38 -24.85 -19.03
N ALA A 642 -35.32 -24.08 -19.54
CA ALA A 642 -36.18 -23.27 -18.69
C ALA A 642 -37.63 -23.59 -18.99
N HIS A 643 -37.99 -24.87 -18.85
CA HIS A 643 -39.38 -25.23 -18.63
C HIS A 643 -39.62 -25.31 -17.12
N LEU A 644 -40.73 -24.65 -16.74
CA LEU A 644 -41.47 -24.77 -15.47
C LEU A 644 -41.07 -23.81 -14.35
N SER A 645 -41.66 -22.63 -14.37
CA SER A 645 -42.84 -22.38 -13.54
C SER A 645 -43.40 -21.00 -13.88
N VAL A 646 -44.45 -21.04 -14.67
CA VAL A 646 -45.32 -19.87 -14.90
C VAL A 646 -46.24 -19.79 -13.70
N ASP A 647 -46.00 -18.84 -12.82
CA ASP A 647 -47.07 -18.32 -11.98
C ASP A 647 -47.67 -17.09 -12.67
N VAL A 648 -48.89 -17.32 -13.17
CA VAL A 648 -49.73 -16.34 -13.84
C VAL A 648 -50.34 -15.44 -12.78
N SER A 649 -49.91 -14.19 -12.65
CA SER A 649 -50.79 -13.09 -12.25
C SER A 649 -50.05 -11.75 -12.23
N SER A 650 -50.10 -11.05 -13.36
CA SER A 650 -50.53 -9.66 -13.50
C SER A 650 -50.13 -9.10 -14.88
N PRO A 651 -51.02 -8.38 -15.56
CA PRO A 651 -50.74 -7.84 -16.86
C PRO A 651 -50.22 -6.41 -16.71
N ASP A 652 -48.92 -6.22 -16.81
CA ASP A 652 -48.34 -4.88 -17.08
C ASP A 652 -47.94 -4.83 -18.55
N LEU A 653 -48.76 -4.15 -19.25
CA LEU A 653 -48.62 -3.68 -20.62
C LEU A 653 -47.55 -2.57 -20.64
N PHE A 654 -46.31 -2.92 -20.84
CA PHE A 654 -45.28 -2.10 -21.58
C PHE A 654 -44.05 -3.00 -21.65
N GLY A 655 -43.97 -3.79 -22.71
CA GLY A 655 -42.81 -4.59 -23.05
C GLY A 655 -41.60 -3.70 -23.27
N SER A 656 -40.72 -3.67 -22.34
CA SER A 656 -39.31 -3.36 -22.65
C SER A 656 -38.80 -4.62 -23.42
N ILE A 657 -38.55 -4.42 -24.69
CA ILE A 657 -37.83 -5.35 -25.55
C ILE A 657 -36.40 -5.34 -25.00
N HIS A 658 -36.12 -6.18 -24.00
CA HIS A 658 -34.80 -6.68 -23.78
C HIS A 658 -34.58 -7.74 -24.86
N GLU A 659 -34.08 -7.30 -26.02
CA GLU A 659 -33.37 -8.21 -26.89
C GLU A 659 -32.20 -8.74 -26.09
N ASP A 660 -32.30 -9.97 -25.59
CA ASP A 660 -31.16 -10.75 -25.14
C ASP A 660 -30.27 -10.97 -26.36
N PHE A 661 -29.36 -10.03 -26.62
CA PHE A 661 -28.28 -10.23 -27.57
C PHE A 661 -27.31 -11.25 -26.96
N SER A 662 -27.64 -12.54 -27.09
CA SER A 662 -26.66 -13.60 -26.85
C SER A 662 -25.58 -13.48 -27.93
N LEU A 663 -24.38 -13.07 -27.52
CA LEU A 663 -23.20 -13.03 -28.39
C LEU A 663 -22.95 -14.41 -28.98
N THR A 664 -22.75 -14.46 -30.31
CA THR A 664 -22.37 -15.71 -30.98
C THR A 664 -20.97 -16.16 -30.55
N SER A 665 -20.67 -17.45 -30.66
CA SER A 665 -19.32 -17.98 -30.38
C SER A 665 -18.25 -17.30 -31.21
N GLU A 666 -18.57 -16.90 -32.42
CA GLU A 666 -17.69 -16.20 -33.35
C GLU A 666 -17.37 -14.77 -32.90
N GLN A 667 -18.39 -14.04 -32.43
CA GLN A 667 -18.20 -12.71 -31.85
C GLN A 667 -17.34 -12.76 -30.59
N ARG A 668 -17.54 -13.78 -29.74
CA ARG A 668 -16.69 -14.01 -28.56
C ARG A 668 -15.23 -14.26 -28.93
N LEU A 669 -14.99 -15.07 -29.98
CA LEU A 669 -13.65 -15.28 -30.50
C LEU A 669 -12.99 -13.96 -30.95
N LEU A 670 -13.72 -13.13 -31.68
CA LEU A 670 -13.20 -11.82 -32.11
C LEU A 670 -12.88 -10.89 -30.95
N ILE A 671 -13.76 -10.86 -29.94
CA ILE A 671 -13.55 -10.06 -28.74
C ILE A 671 -12.30 -10.55 -28.00
N VAL A 672 -12.14 -11.86 -27.85
CA VAL A 672 -10.96 -12.44 -27.20
C VAL A 672 -9.69 -12.14 -28.00
N LEU A 673 -9.72 -12.21 -29.33
CA LEU A 673 -8.63 -11.83 -30.22
C LEU A 673 -8.26 -10.33 -30.07
N SER A 674 -9.26 -9.45 -29.97
CA SER A 674 -9.04 -8.04 -29.73
C SER A 674 -8.36 -7.81 -28.38
N ASN A 675 -8.85 -8.50 -27.34
CA ASN A 675 -8.22 -8.46 -26.02
C ASN A 675 -6.78 -8.99 -26.06
N CYS A 676 -6.48 -10.07 -26.82
CA CYS A 676 -5.12 -10.60 -26.98
C CYS A 676 -4.18 -9.56 -27.61
N CYS A 677 -4.63 -8.85 -28.65
CA CYS A 677 -3.86 -7.80 -29.26
C CYS A 677 -3.55 -6.64 -28.30
N TYR A 678 -4.51 -6.25 -27.49
CA TYR A 678 -4.32 -5.22 -26.48
C TYR A 678 -3.36 -5.65 -25.36
N LEU A 679 -3.48 -6.91 -24.94
CA LEU A 679 -2.60 -7.50 -23.92
C LEU A 679 -1.15 -7.51 -24.39
N GLU A 680 -0.91 -7.89 -25.65
CA GLU A 680 0.43 -7.91 -26.23
C GLU A 680 1.05 -6.51 -26.30
N ARG A 681 0.25 -5.51 -26.75
CA ARG A 681 0.76 -4.15 -27.01
C ARG A 681 0.88 -3.29 -25.76
N HIS A 682 0.03 -3.51 -24.77
CA HIS A 682 -0.10 -2.61 -23.62
C HIS A 682 0.00 -3.32 -22.29
N THR A 683 -0.92 -4.23 -21.98
CA THR A 683 -1.08 -4.74 -20.61
C THR A 683 0.14 -5.51 -20.11
N PHE A 684 0.70 -6.41 -20.93
CA PHE A 684 1.85 -7.21 -20.50
C PHE A 684 3.11 -6.36 -20.32
N LEU A 685 3.28 -5.31 -21.14
CA LEU A 685 4.38 -4.37 -21.00
C LEU A 685 4.22 -3.52 -19.73
N ASN A 686 3.01 -3.03 -19.48
CA ASN A 686 2.71 -2.29 -18.26
C ASN A 686 2.94 -3.14 -17.00
N ILE A 687 2.48 -4.38 -17.02
CA ILE A 687 2.71 -5.32 -15.90
C ILE A 687 4.21 -5.59 -15.71
N ALA A 688 4.96 -5.76 -16.79
CA ALA A 688 6.42 -5.93 -16.72
C ALA A 688 7.10 -4.71 -16.07
N GLU A 689 6.69 -3.50 -16.44
CA GLU A 689 7.16 -2.27 -15.82
C GLU A 689 6.80 -2.21 -14.32
N HIS A 690 5.60 -2.68 -13.94
CA HIS A 690 5.22 -2.77 -12.55
C HIS A 690 6.04 -3.80 -11.77
N PHE A 691 6.38 -4.95 -12.36
CA PHE A 691 7.31 -5.91 -11.76
C PHE A 691 8.70 -5.28 -11.55
N GLU A 692 9.18 -4.51 -12.54
CA GLU A 692 10.47 -3.81 -12.45
C GLU A 692 10.46 -2.76 -11.32
N LYS A 693 9.41 -1.95 -11.21
CA LYS A 693 9.24 -0.98 -10.13
C LYS A 693 9.28 -1.61 -8.73
N HIS A 694 8.93 -2.87 -8.61
CA HIS A 694 8.96 -3.63 -7.36
C HIS A 694 10.20 -4.52 -7.22
N ASN A 695 11.21 -4.34 -8.08
CA ASN A 695 12.49 -5.06 -8.07
C ASN A 695 12.36 -6.59 -8.24
N PHE A 696 11.34 -7.06 -8.92
CA PHE A 696 11.23 -8.47 -9.29
C PHE A 696 12.37 -8.86 -10.23
N GLN A 697 12.85 -10.08 -10.12
CA GLN A 697 13.92 -10.60 -10.95
C GLN A 697 13.35 -11.50 -12.06
N GLY A 698 14.09 -11.61 -13.16
CA GLY A 698 13.69 -12.50 -14.27
C GLY A 698 12.54 -11.95 -15.11
N ILE A 699 12.35 -10.64 -15.17
CA ILE A 699 11.26 -9.96 -15.90
C ILE A 699 11.30 -10.32 -17.38
N GLU A 700 12.51 -10.39 -17.98
CA GLU A 700 12.66 -10.81 -19.38
C GLU A 700 12.10 -12.21 -19.62
N LYS A 701 12.38 -13.16 -18.72
CA LYS A 701 11.85 -14.53 -18.78
C LYS A 701 10.33 -14.53 -18.63
N ILE A 702 9.80 -13.77 -17.66
CA ILE A 702 8.35 -13.63 -17.43
C ILE A 702 7.68 -13.10 -18.70
N THR A 703 8.20 -12.02 -19.24
CA THR A 703 7.64 -11.36 -20.43
C THR A 703 7.74 -12.27 -21.65
N GLN A 704 8.90 -12.88 -21.89
CA GLN A 704 9.13 -13.74 -23.03
C GLN A 704 8.21 -14.96 -23.02
N VAL A 705 8.13 -15.68 -21.90
CA VAL A 705 7.26 -16.87 -21.78
C VAL A 705 5.80 -16.49 -21.91
N SER A 706 5.38 -15.40 -21.26
CA SER A 706 4.00 -14.94 -21.30
C SER A 706 3.60 -14.47 -22.69
N MET A 707 4.45 -13.70 -23.36
CA MET A 707 4.23 -13.26 -24.73
C MET A 707 4.19 -14.43 -25.71
N ALA A 708 5.06 -15.43 -25.53
CA ALA A 708 5.04 -16.63 -26.36
C ALA A 708 3.74 -17.41 -26.20
N SER A 709 3.29 -17.60 -24.96
CA SER A 709 2.03 -18.27 -24.67
C SER A 709 0.80 -17.51 -25.20
N LEU A 710 0.82 -16.18 -25.09
CA LEU A 710 -0.24 -15.33 -25.62
C LEU A 710 -0.30 -15.38 -27.14
N LYS A 711 0.84 -15.32 -27.80
CA LYS A 711 0.94 -15.43 -29.26
C LYS A 711 0.47 -16.77 -29.76
N ASP A 712 0.80 -17.85 -29.06
CA ASP A 712 0.34 -19.18 -29.38
C ASP A 712 -1.18 -19.28 -29.28
N LEU A 713 -1.78 -18.75 -28.20
CA LEU A 713 -3.22 -18.66 -28.04
C LEU A 713 -3.84 -17.81 -29.15
N ASP A 714 -3.34 -16.60 -29.37
CA ASP A 714 -3.85 -15.68 -30.39
C ASP A 714 -3.82 -16.34 -31.77
N GLN A 715 -2.73 -17.03 -32.12
CA GLN A 715 -2.63 -17.74 -33.39
C GLN A 715 -3.62 -18.86 -33.51
N ARG A 716 -3.78 -19.69 -32.48
CA ARG A 716 -4.77 -20.81 -32.50
C ARG A 716 -6.19 -20.30 -32.63
N LEU A 717 -6.56 -19.26 -31.86
CA LEU A 717 -7.89 -18.67 -31.93
C LEU A 717 -8.13 -17.98 -33.28
N PHE A 718 -7.11 -17.30 -33.76
CA PHE A 718 -7.19 -16.66 -35.08
C PHE A 718 -7.39 -17.67 -36.21
N GLU A 719 -6.61 -18.75 -36.21
CA GLU A 719 -6.76 -19.83 -37.20
C GLU A 719 -8.14 -20.48 -37.10
N SER A 720 -8.60 -20.76 -35.87
CA SER A 720 -9.96 -21.29 -35.66
C SER A 720 -11.05 -20.37 -36.20
N TYR A 721 -10.93 -19.07 -35.98
CA TYR A 721 -11.87 -18.09 -36.52
C TYR A 721 -11.80 -18.05 -38.06
N ILE A 722 -10.60 -18.07 -38.62
CA ILE A 722 -10.41 -18.05 -40.07
C ILE A 722 -10.99 -19.28 -40.71
N GLU A 723 -10.77 -20.47 -40.14
CA GLU A 723 -11.37 -21.72 -40.62
C GLU A 723 -12.91 -21.61 -40.65
N LEU A 724 -13.52 -21.16 -39.57
CA LEU A 724 -14.98 -20.96 -39.46
C LEU A 724 -15.52 -20.00 -40.55
N LYS A 725 -14.78 -18.98 -40.95
CA LYS A 725 -15.23 -17.93 -41.87
C LYS A 725 -14.75 -18.15 -43.29
N ALA A 726 -13.57 -18.64 -43.49
CA ALA A 726 -13.01 -18.84 -44.82
C ALA A 726 -13.51 -20.16 -45.45
N ASP A 727 -13.63 -21.23 -44.69
CA ASP A 727 -14.03 -22.54 -45.23
C ASP A 727 -15.38 -22.54 -45.95
N PRO A 728 -16.45 -21.90 -45.39
CA PRO A 728 -17.71 -21.79 -46.11
C PRO A 728 -17.59 -21.01 -47.41
N ILE A 729 -16.76 -19.95 -47.43
CA ILE A 729 -16.54 -19.14 -48.62
C ILE A 729 -15.74 -19.91 -49.66
N VAL A 730 -14.64 -20.53 -49.23
CA VAL A 730 -13.79 -21.40 -50.06
C VAL A 730 -14.58 -22.57 -50.62
N GLY A 731 -15.35 -23.25 -49.74
CA GLY A 731 -16.18 -24.38 -50.12
C GLY A 731 -17.31 -24.04 -51.12
N SER A 732 -17.74 -22.78 -51.15
CA SER A 732 -18.72 -22.31 -52.13
C SER A 732 -18.15 -22.03 -53.53
N LEU A 733 -16.83 -21.87 -53.63
CA LEU A 733 -16.17 -21.56 -54.89
C LEU A 733 -16.20 -22.73 -55.88
N GLU A 734 -15.90 -23.94 -55.42
CA GLU A 734 -15.83 -25.13 -56.28
C GLU A 734 -17.17 -25.44 -56.94
N PRO A 735 -18.28 -25.51 -56.22
CA PRO A 735 -19.60 -25.67 -56.86
C PRO A 735 -19.93 -24.51 -57.83
N GLY A 736 -19.54 -23.27 -57.47
CA GLY A 736 -19.78 -22.07 -58.28
C GLY A 736 -19.01 -22.07 -59.59
N ILE A 737 -17.82 -22.64 -59.59
CA ILE A 737 -16.93 -22.69 -60.77
C ILE A 737 -17.30 -23.87 -61.66
N TYR A 738 -17.64 -25.01 -61.08
CA TYR A 738 -17.86 -26.28 -61.82
C TYR A 738 -19.31 -26.71 -61.93
N ALA A 739 -20.15 -26.35 -60.97
CA ALA A 739 -21.58 -26.69 -61.03
C ALA A 739 -22.43 -25.64 -61.70
N GLY A 740 -23.64 -25.94 -62.04
CA GLY A 740 -24.61 -24.99 -62.57
C GLY A 740 -24.60 -24.78 -64.08
N TYR A 741 -24.19 -25.79 -64.81
CA TYR A 741 -24.24 -25.80 -66.27
C TYR A 741 -23.34 -24.79 -66.97
N PHE A 742 -22.34 -24.25 -66.31
CA PHE A 742 -21.38 -23.33 -66.88
C PHE A 742 -20.19 -24.15 -67.46
N ASP A 743 -20.14 -24.15 -68.82
CA ASP A 743 -19.06 -24.80 -69.53
C ASP A 743 -17.99 -23.79 -69.94
N TRP A 744 -16.81 -23.85 -69.36
CA TRP A 744 -15.69 -22.98 -69.70
C TRP A 744 -15.21 -23.10 -71.13
N ARG A 745 -15.60 -24.16 -71.81
CA ARG A 745 -15.21 -24.49 -73.22
C ARG A 745 -16.22 -23.90 -74.22
N ASP A 746 -17.51 -23.77 -73.79
CA ASP A 746 -18.57 -23.29 -74.66
C ASP A 746 -19.52 -22.39 -73.87
N CYS A 747 -19.12 -21.14 -73.64
CA CYS A 747 -19.89 -20.15 -72.96
C CYS A 747 -20.13 -18.89 -73.79
N LEU A 748 -21.20 -18.20 -73.48
CA LEU A 748 -21.54 -16.92 -74.08
C LEU A 748 -20.55 -15.84 -73.68
N PRO A 749 -20.41 -14.73 -74.45
CA PRO A 749 -19.62 -13.60 -74.10
C PRO A 749 -19.99 -13.09 -72.68
N PRO A 750 -19.05 -12.69 -71.84
CA PRO A 750 -19.30 -12.27 -70.49
C PRO A 750 -20.17 -10.98 -70.48
N THR A 751 -21.21 -10.99 -69.68
CA THR A 751 -22.07 -9.82 -69.41
C THR A 751 -21.89 -9.26 -68.03
N GLY A 752 -21.26 -9.99 -67.16
CA GLY A 752 -20.97 -9.63 -65.76
C GLY A 752 -20.38 -10.78 -64.98
N VAL A 753 -20.20 -10.62 -63.72
CA VAL A 753 -19.71 -11.69 -62.83
C VAL A 753 -20.85 -12.66 -62.45
N ARG A 754 -20.52 -13.93 -62.31
CA ARG A 754 -21.48 -14.97 -61.93
C ARG A 754 -21.84 -14.88 -60.47
N ASN A 755 -22.96 -15.52 -60.12
CA ASN A 755 -23.52 -15.38 -58.74
C ASN A 755 -22.62 -15.90 -57.64
N TYR A 756 -21.90 -17.00 -57.87
CA TYR A 756 -21.00 -17.55 -56.87
C TYR A 756 -19.97 -16.52 -56.39
N LEU A 757 -19.46 -15.68 -57.35
CA LEU A 757 -18.50 -14.66 -56.99
C LEU A 757 -19.14 -13.53 -56.19
N LYS A 758 -20.39 -13.18 -56.54
CA LYS A 758 -21.17 -12.19 -55.79
C LYS A 758 -21.46 -12.69 -54.38
N GLU A 759 -21.79 -13.97 -54.21
CA GLU A 759 -22.01 -14.64 -52.94
C GLU A 759 -20.71 -14.67 -52.12
N ALA A 760 -19.57 -15.01 -52.73
CA ALA A 760 -18.28 -14.96 -52.09
C ALA A 760 -17.96 -13.51 -51.58
N LEU A 761 -18.21 -12.50 -52.43
CA LEU A 761 -18.00 -11.09 -52.05
C LEU A 761 -18.95 -10.67 -50.94
N VAL A 762 -20.21 -11.05 -50.97
CA VAL A 762 -21.19 -10.79 -49.90
C VAL A 762 -20.74 -11.44 -48.58
N ASN A 763 -20.25 -12.67 -48.63
CA ASN A 763 -19.77 -13.38 -47.47
C ASN A 763 -18.50 -12.70 -46.91
N ILE A 764 -17.57 -12.23 -47.78
CA ILE A 764 -16.41 -11.43 -47.35
C ILE A 764 -16.87 -10.11 -46.72
N ILE A 765 -17.87 -9.45 -47.27
CA ILE A 765 -18.47 -8.23 -46.69
C ILE A 765 -19.11 -8.54 -45.31
N ALA A 766 -19.80 -9.67 -45.21
CA ALA A 766 -20.38 -10.10 -43.94
C ALA A 766 -19.31 -10.32 -42.88
N VAL A 767 -18.22 -11.00 -43.23
CA VAL A 767 -17.05 -11.14 -42.34
C VAL A 767 -16.46 -9.77 -41.97
N HIS A 768 -16.31 -8.87 -42.95
CA HIS A 768 -15.87 -7.51 -42.68
C HIS A 768 -16.79 -6.81 -41.67
N ALA A 769 -18.10 -6.85 -41.89
CA ALA A 769 -19.07 -6.18 -41.03
C ALA A 769 -19.04 -6.77 -39.62
N GLU A 770 -18.95 -8.07 -39.49
CA GLU A 770 -18.87 -8.77 -38.21
C GLU A 770 -17.63 -8.35 -37.44
N VAL A 771 -16.47 -8.42 -38.08
CA VAL A 771 -15.19 -8.02 -37.46
C VAL A 771 -15.18 -6.53 -37.13
N PHE A 772 -15.65 -5.68 -38.06
CA PHE A 772 -15.69 -4.24 -37.86
C PHE A 772 -16.61 -3.81 -36.72
N THR A 773 -17.69 -4.57 -36.50
CA THR A 773 -18.61 -4.33 -35.38
C THR A 773 -17.96 -4.61 -34.04
N VAL A 774 -17.06 -5.58 -33.98
CA VAL A 774 -16.37 -5.97 -32.76
C VAL A 774 -15.08 -5.16 -32.59
N SER A 775 -14.18 -5.20 -33.58
CA SER A 775 -12.88 -4.51 -33.50
C SER A 775 -12.38 -4.10 -34.89
N LYS A 776 -12.21 -2.81 -35.09
CA LYS A 776 -11.70 -2.23 -36.34
C LYS A 776 -10.26 -2.66 -36.63
N ASP A 777 -9.47 -2.83 -35.60
CA ASP A 777 -8.04 -3.17 -35.68
C ASP A 777 -7.80 -4.59 -36.19
N LEU A 778 -8.76 -5.50 -35.97
CA LEU A 778 -8.68 -6.86 -36.47
C LEU A 778 -9.05 -7.01 -37.96
N VAL A 779 -9.78 -6.01 -38.52
CA VAL A 779 -10.25 -6.08 -39.92
C VAL A 779 -9.12 -6.35 -40.91
N PRO A 780 -8.00 -5.62 -40.94
CA PRO A 780 -6.95 -5.88 -41.91
C PRO A 780 -6.35 -7.29 -41.77
N ARG A 781 -6.15 -7.75 -40.53
CA ARG A 781 -5.56 -9.08 -40.24
C ARG A 781 -6.48 -10.21 -40.68
N VAL A 782 -7.77 -10.14 -40.33
CA VAL A 782 -8.74 -11.16 -40.67
C VAL A 782 -9.01 -11.21 -42.18
N LEU A 783 -9.31 -10.04 -42.78
CA LEU A 783 -9.63 -10.00 -44.18
C LEU A 783 -8.45 -10.39 -45.05
N SER A 784 -7.24 -9.98 -44.71
CA SER A 784 -6.06 -10.42 -45.46
C SER A 784 -5.97 -11.96 -45.50
N ARG A 785 -6.21 -12.60 -44.39
CA ARG A 785 -6.13 -14.08 -44.31
C ARG A 785 -7.28 -14.80 -45.01
N VAL A 786 -8.51 -14.25 -44.88
CA VAL A 786 -9.66 -14.76 -45.64
C VAL A 786 -9.41 -14.59 -47.13
N VAL A 787 -8.91 -13.46 -47.57
CA VAL A 787 -8.56 -13.19 -48.98
C VAL A 787 -7.44 -14.11 -49.47
N GLU A 788 -6.47 -14.43 -48.64
CA GLU A 788 -5.45 -15.43 -48.95
C GLU A 788 -6.10 -16.80 -49.25
N ALA A 789 -6.92 -17.30 -48.33
CA ALA A 789 -7.59 -18.59 -48.49
C ALA A 789 -8.46 -18.62 -49.76
N VAL A 790 -9.25 -17.57 -49.96
CA VAL A 790 -10.13 -17.45 -51.15
C VAL A 790 -9.34 -17.35 -52.43
N SER A 791 -8.24 -16.57 -52.42
CA SER A 791 -7.39 -16.39 -53.62
C SER A 791 -6.61 -17.65 -53.99
N GLU A 792 -6.12 -18.38 -52.96
CA GLU A 792 -5.43 -19.64 -53.12
C GLU A 792 -6.35 -20.69 -53.74
N GLU A 793 -7.56 -20.87 -53.17
CA GLU A 793 -8.52 -21.82 -53.70
C GLU A 793 -9.01 -21.44 -55.06
N LEU A 794 -9.29 -20.15 -55.30
CA LEU A 794 -9.64 -19.68 -56.63
C LEU A 794 -8.54 -19.99 -57.65
N SER A 795 -7.28 -19.78 -57.26
CA SER A 795 -6.10 -20.11 -58.11
C SER A 795 -6.04 -21.58 -58.39
N ARG A 796 -6.23 -22.42 -57.37
CA ARG A 796 -6.23 -23.89 -57.49
C ARG A 796 -7.33 -24.35 -58.46
N LEU A 797 -8.54 -23.84 -58.24
CA LEU A 797 -9.71 -24.25 -59.04
C LEU A 797 -9.56 -23.80 -60.50
N MET A 798 -9.07 -22.58 -60.74
CA MET A 798 -8.85 -22.10 -62.11
C MET A 798 -7.75 -22.88 -62.84
N GLN A 799 -6.74 -23.36 -62.15
CA GLN A 799 -5.69 -24.24 -62.72
C GLN A 799 -6.22 -25.65 -63.04
N CYS A 800 -7.28 -26.12 -62.30
CA CYS A 800 -7.89 -27.41 -62.53
C CYS A 800 -8.84 -27.42 -63.76
N VAL A 801 -9.24 -26.25 -64.26
CA VAL A 801 -10.06 -26.17 -65.49
C VAL A 801 -9.22 -26.69 -66.65
N SER A 802 -9.70 -27.72 -67.30
CA SER A 802 -8.94 -28.44 -68.32
C SER A 802 -8.70 -27.65 -69.62
N SER A 803 -9.57 -26.75 -69.97
CA SER A 803 -9.42 -25.81 -71.11
C SER A 803 -10.43 -24.67 -71.03
N PHE A 804 -10.03 -23.53 -71.55
CA PHE A 804 -10.90 -22.33 -71.65
C PHE A 804 -11.15 -21.98 -73.12
N SER A 805 -12.40 -21.68 -73.46
CA SER A 805 -12.70 -20.94 -74.67
C SER A 805 -12.28 -19.44 -74.53
N ARG A 806 -12.29 -18.71 -75.60
CA ARG A 806 -12.06 -17.27 -75.59
C ARG A 806 -13.00 -16.55 -74.60
N ASN A 807 -14.25 -16.85 -74.62
CA ASN A 807 -15.25 -16.27 -73.74
C ASN A 807 -15.08 -16.77 -72.29
N GLY A 808 -14.74 -18.08 -72.11
CA GLY A 808 -14.43 -18.62 -70.79
C GLY A 808 -13.21 -17.96 -70.16
N ALA A 809 -12.16 -17.73 -70.95
CA ALA A 809 -10.97 -17.02 -70.48
C ALA A 809 -11.28 -15.56 -70.11
N LEU A 810 -12.14 -14.87 -70.87
CA LEU A 810 -12.61 -13.54 -70.54
C LEU A 810 -13.45 -13.49 -69.27
N GLN A 811 -14.38 -14.47 -69.13
CA GLN A 811 -15.22 -14.63 -67.92
C GLN A 811 -14.32 -14.88 -66.69
N ALA A 812 -13.39 -15.81 -66.75
CA ALA A 812 -12.46 -16.13 -65.70
C ALA A 812 -11.60 -14.88 -65.31
N ARG A 813 -11.07 -14.14 -66.31
CA ARG A 813 -10.31 -12.93 -66.04
C ARG A 813 -11.15 -11.85 -65.40
N LEU A 814 -12.38 -11.66 -65.88
CA LEU A 814 -13.32 -10.71 -65.29
C LEU A 814 -13.55 -11.02 -63.82
N GLU A 815 -13.81 -12.29 -63.50
CA GLU A 815 -14.09 -12.73 -62.12
C GLU A 815 -12.84 -12.61 -61.23
N ILE A 816 -11.69 -13.10 -61.68
CA ILE A 816 -10.42 -12.96 -60.93
C ILE A 816 -10.04 -11.50 -60.69
N CYS A 817 -10.12 -10.67 -61.75
CA CYS A 817 -9.81 -9.25 -61.65
C CYS A 817 -10.80 -8.50 -60.76
N THR A 818 -12.11 -8.84 -60.86
CA THR A 818 -13.13 -8.24 -60.02
C THR A 818 -12.85 -8.56 -58.56
N LEU A 819 -12.59 -9.81 -58.20
CA LEU A 819 -12.30 -10.17 -56.84
C LEU A 819 -11.02 -9.48 -56.34
N ARG A 820 -9.92 -9.61 -57.10
CA ARG A 820 -8.63 -8.96 -56.76
C ARG A 820 -8.78 -7.46 -56.52
N ASP A 821 -9.45 -6.78 -57.44
CA ASP A 821 -9.56 -5.32 -57.38
C ASP A 821 -10.51 -4.87 -56.26
N THR A 822 -11.49 -5.69 -55.92
CA THR A 822 -12.43 -5.44 -54.81
C THR A 822 -11.71 -5.53 -53.48
N VAL A 823 -10.90 -6.57 -53.29
CA VAL A 823 -10.20 -6.83 -52.03
C VAL A 823 -8.79 -6.22 -52.02
N ALA A 824 -8.49 -5.29 -52.90
CA ALA A 824 -7.16 -4.72 -53.15
C ALA A 824 -6.50 -4.15 -51.85
N ALA A 825 -7.29 -3.63 -50.94
CA ALA A 825 -6.82 -3.07 -49.65
C ALA A 825 -6.28 -4.15 -48.70
N HIS A 826 -6.67 -5.43 -48.91
CA HIS A 826 -6.34 -6.57 -48.02
C HIS A 826 -5.43 -7.60 -48.67
N LEU A 827 -4.79 -7.25 -49.81
CA LEU A 827 -3.91 -8.16 -50.53
C LEU A 827 -2.56 -8.27 -49.84
N THR A 828 -2.20 -9.48 -49.44
CA THR A 828 -0.86 -9.86 -49.05
C THR A 828 0.03 -10.25 -50.25
N LEU A 829 1.29 -10.59 -50.00
CA LEU A 829 2.19 -11.08 -51.04
C LEU A 829 1.72 -12.43 -51.57
N GLU A 830 1.23 -13.31 -50.68
CA GLU A 830 0.68 -14.64 -50.99
C GLU A 830 -0.56 -14.53 -51.83
N SER A 831 -1.55 -13.73 -51.46
CA SER A 831 -2.78 -13.55 -52.22
C SER A 831 -2.51 -12.91 -53.59
N ARG A 832 -1.59 -11.96 -53.67
CA ARG A 832 -1.15 -11.39 -54.98
C ARG A 832 -0.51 -12.45 -55.88
N SER A 833 0.31 -13.33 -55.30
CA SER A 833 0.90 -14.45 -56.01
C SER A 833 -0.17 -15.41 -56.49
N SER A 834 -1.17 -15.74 -55.66
CA SER A 834 -2.28 -16.64 -56.02
C SER A 834 -3.10 -16.06 -57.19
N PHE A 835 -3.48 -14.77 -57.10
CA PHE A 835 -4.20 -14.12 -58.18
C PHE A 835 -3.36 -14.05 -59.50
N LYS A 836 -2.07 -13.85 -59.37
CA LYS A 836 -1.17 -13.84 -60.53
C LYS A 836 -1.13 -15.23 -61.15
N GLN A 837 -0.94 -16.29 -60.36
CA GLN A 837 -0.97 -17.67 -60.83
C GLN A 837 -2.29 -18.03 -61.50
N ALA A 838 -3.43 -17.61 -60.88
CA ALA A 838 -4.75 -17.80 -61.46
C ALA A 838 -4.86 -17.11 -62.85
N LEU A 839 -4.33 -15.90 -62.99
CA LEU A 839 -4.35 -15.18 -64.26
C LEU A 839 -3.40 -15.76 -65.29
N GLU A 840 -2.24 -16.29 -64.90
CA GLU A 840 -1.23 -16.94 -65.72
C GLU A 840 -1.72 -18.32 -66.26
N ALA A 841 -2.60 -19.01 -65.49
CA ALA A 841 -3.25 -20.23 -65.93
C ALA A 841 -4.21 -20.05 -67.08
N LEU A 842 -4.65 -18.79 -67.33
CA LEU A 842 -5.59 -18.50 -68.41
C LEU A 842 -4.91 -18.17 -69.75
N PRO A 843 -5.51 -18.52 -70.88
CA PRO A 843 -5.02 -18.13 -72.21
C PRO A 843 -4.82 -16.63 -72.30
N GLN A 844 -3.74 -16.19 -72.95
CA GLN A 844 -3.48 -14.74 -73.14
C GLN A 844 -4.56 -14.06 -74.01
N LEU A 845 -4.89 -12.85 -73.63
CA LEU A 845 -5.78 -12.00 -74.44
C LEU A 845 -5.05 -11.50 -75.68
N SER A 846 -5.36 -12.05 -76.79
CA SER A 846 -4.78 -11.73 -78.10
C SER A 846 -5.42 -10.54 -78.80
N SER A 847 -6.68 -10.21 -78.45
CA SER A 847 -7.47 -9.16 -79.07
C SER A 847 -7.51 -7.87 -78.25
N GLY A 848 -7.26 -6.70 -78.88
CA GLY A 848 -7.49 -5.39 -78.22
C GLY A 848 -8.94 -5.13 -77.85
N ALA A 849 -9.87 -5.74 -78.58
CA ALA A 849 -11.31 -5.66 -78.32
C ALA A 849 -11.68 -6.39 -77.02
N ASP A 850 -11.03 -7.55 -76.73
CA ASP A 850 -11.25 -8.28 -75.52
C ASP A 850 -10.74 -7.53 -74.26
N ARG A 851 -9.66 -6.79 -74.40
CA ARG A 851 -9.14 -5.95 -73.31
C ARG A 851 -10.09 -4.81 -73.01
N LYS A 852 -10.59 -4.12 -74.03
CA LYS A 852 -11.59 -3.05 -73.88
C LYS A 852 -12.88 -3.59 -73.27
N LEU A 853 -13.38 -4.70 -73.74
CA LEU A 853 -14.55 -5.34 -73.15
C LEU A 853 -14.36 -5.68 -71.66
N LEU A 854 -13.20 -6.23 -71.32
CA LEU A 854 -12.86 -6.56 -69.94
C LEU A 854 -12.84 -5.28 -69.06
N GLU A 855 -12.23 -4.22 -69.56
CA GLU A 855 -12.17 -2.92 -68.84
C GLU A 855 -13.58 -2.30 -68.68
N GLU A 856 -14.41 -2.36 -69.69
CA GLU A 856 -15.81 -1.88 -69.64
C GLU A 856 -16.64 -2.69 -68.65
N LEU A 857 -16.50 -4.00 -68.63
CA LEU A 857 -17.21 -4.90 -67.71
C LEU A 857 -16.72 -4.70 -66.28
N LEU A 858 -15.40 -4.58 -66.06
CA LEU A 858 -14.85 -4.28 -64.75
C LEU A 858 -15.36 -2.91 -64.20
N SER A 859 -15.40 -1.88 -65.07
CA SER A 859 -15.93 -0.59 -64.69
C SER A 859 -17.41 -0.65 -64.36
N ARG A 860 -18.20 -1.36 -65.15
CA ARG A 860 -19.62 -1.60 -64.93
C ARG A 860 -19.88 -2.32 -63.60
N VAL A 861 -19.13 -3.38 -63.30
CA VAL A 861 -19.21 -4.13 -62.04
C VAL A 861 -18.84 -3.26 -60.86
N LYS A 862 -17.75 -2.49 -60.99
CA LYS A 862 -17.34 -1.52 -59.94
C LYS A 862 -18.42 -0.49 -59.66
N SER A 863 -19.00 0.10 -60.69
CA SER A 863 -20.06 1.08 -60.56
C SER A 863 -21.35 0.51 -59.99
N GLY A 864 -21.71 -0.73 -60.41
CA GLY A 864 -22.92 -1.41 -59.93
C GLY A 864 -22.82 -1.90 -58.45
N MET A 865 -21.64 -2.17 -57.99
CA MET A 865 -21.38 -2.64 -56.62
C MET A 865 -20.74 -1.57 -55.73
N HIS A 866 -20.68 -0.32 -56.15
CA HIS A 866 -19.93 0.71 -55.44
C HIS A 866 -20.38 0.88 -53.97
N LEU A 867 -21.67 0.86 -53.69
CA LEU A 867 -22.19 0.97 -52.33
C LEU A 867 -21.87 -0.24 -51.48
N GLN A 868 -22.02 -1.44 -52.00
CA GLN A 868 -21.74 -2.71 -51.30
C GLN A 868 -20.24 -2.84 -50.94
N LEU A 869 -19.38 -2.31 -51.80
CA LEU A 869 -17.92 -2.41 -51.65
C LEU A 869 -17.30 -1.19 -50.97
N ALA A 870 -18.10 -0.25 -50.52
CA ALA A 870 -17.62 0.95 -49.83
C ALA A 870 -16.83 0.62 -48.56
N CYS A 871 -17.14 -0.48 -47.88
CA CYS A 871 -16.42 -0.94 -46.68
C CYS A 871 -14.93 -1.25 -46.94
N PHE A 872 -14.59 -1.71 -48.16
CA PHE A 872 -13.19 -1.97 -48.52
C PHE A 872 -12.45 -0.72 -49.01
N GLN A 873 -13.15 0.40 -49.24
CA GLN A 873 -12.58 1.66 -49.70
C GLN A 873 -12.31 2.68 -48.59
N ALA A 874 -12.76 2.38 -47.35
CA ALA A 874 -12.47 3.25 -46.21
C ALA A 874 -10.96 3.32 -45.98
N ALA A 875 -10.39 4.49 -46.15
CA ALA A 875 -8.97 4.72 -45.91
C ALA A 875 -8.59 4.35 -44.48
N PRO A 876 -7.44 3.70 -44.26
CA PRO A 876 -6.95 3.55 -42.92
C PRO A 876 -6.78 4.91 -42.25
N PRO A 877 -7.06 5.05 -40.95
CA PRO A 877 -6.83 6.30 -40.26
C PRO A 877 -5.38 6.76 -40.45
N PRO A 878 -5.11 8.07 -40.54
CA PRO A 878 -3.77 8.58 -40.78
C PRO A 878 -2.86 8.10 -39.68
N ALA A 879 -1.75 7.48 -40.06
CA ALA A 879 -0.72 7.05 -39.15
C ALA A 879 -0.31 8.23 -38.26
N VAL A 880 -0.57 8.10 -36.97
CA VAL A 880 -0.06 9.04 -35.96
C VAL A 880 1.46 9.00 -36.05
N LYS A 881 2.04 10.08 -36.53
CA LYS A 881 3.49 10.26 -36.50
C LYS A 881 3.90 10.27 -35.02
N THR A 882 4.67 9.26 -34.65
CA THR A 882 5.35 9.11 -33.36
C THR A 882 6.20 10.32 -33.02
#